data_84e8cbb65e293c646a669eb68a5a35ab
#
_entry.id   84e8cbb65e293c646a669eb68a5a35ab
#
_cell.length_a   1.000
_cell.length_b   1.000
_cell.length_c   1.000
_cell.angle_alpha   90.00
_cell.angle_beta   90.00
_cell.angle_gamma   90.00
#
_symmetry.space_group_name_H-M   'P 1'
#
loop_
_entity.id
_entity.type
_entity.pdbx_description
1 polymer ?
#
loop_
_entity_poly.entity_id
_entity_poly.type
_entity_poly.pdbx_seq_one_letter_code
_entity_poly.pdbx_strand_id
1 'polypeptide(L)'
;MRALLRRSPPRFSYARLLAVAAILGPFLWCFGPALCGARSFAFRDAAHYYYPLFQWSCREWAAGRVPLWNPQENCGVPVLADTTSSVLYPGKLLFALPLPYAAAYKLYVTGHVLLAAAAAFSLARRWAASLPAATLCAVSYAFGGNVVFQYCNVVFLVGAAWLPLALLATDQMLVHRSLGWSLGLGTVLALMVLGGDPHGAYHAGLLAALYAWLLWRHRRAAATVLESCAVEAPLSWKGEAPAEPCAATGSAGCPLGPSPSHSHSLGNLAVRLATHRFSLLALAAGTAAMLAAVQLLPATQWLHGSDRAAYRAPRSIYEVPTFLTREQSSPTAYTVARGLFGRPLDGTHHEHIYHFSVGPWRLAELLWPNFSGRTFPQNRRWISAIPAEGQAWTPSLYQGLLPLLLALGSWRLRGGSPRVRWLSWSLLLATLGSFGWFGLGWLIQEVRCAWLGADPDQLLLGQPVGGVYWWMVVALPGYAYFRYPAKLLTISALALSLLAAHGFDRLLSVRTKNEKQGTKDEGQRTNSGRWRFLIAVAVGLSLACWLMTFVLATHWSRWLSAAPDDALAGALDVDGSLHDLRWAFLQTAGLGACLGWLFSPGRACRSLGDFGRLAGRAAPALGVLLTAAELALAHGWMVPTATLDHWQRPAYFAEQIAAAERVRESPQPFRVFRAARQAWWPHDWAKILVSERQQAGLRFDRDTLFPKYHLDSGLSLLEADDTLASQDYRTFLRVARQAGPRRAGDVAEPHRSALDVLAARYLLVPNGWDCAPATRVSDARELGPGIRPANATLWVNPNHLPRAWIVHRIEHFLPLASQAPAAVEQRTREVLFPKLGPRDLREVATVESAVPVSLNLGRAAGNNLPVGRPFQADRDGLGRPSYIKSSKLLPAARLAASSPAAESCRIVVDEPQRVEIEAELSCAGLVVLSDLFCAGWSVEVLTPGVSASRPVPILRTNRILRGVILPPGRHRIIYAYRPTRFYLGAAVSLLAWVGVIGGLWKRYQRRVGQAGRS
;
A
#
# COMPACT_ATOMS: atom_id res chain seq x y z
N MET A 1 1.11 52.91 -4.71
CA MET A 1 -0.29 52.56 -4.94
C MET A 1 -0.77 52.75 -6.42
N ARG A 2 -0.24 53.71 -7.22
CA ARG A 2 -0.61 53.84 -8.65
C ARG A 2 0.03 52.82 -9.61
N ALA A 3 1.08 52.07 -9.24
CA ALA A 3 1.71 51.03 -10.02
C ALA A 3 1.04 49.63 -9.88
N LEU A 4 0.21 49.39 -8.87
CA LEU A 4 -0.54 48.15 -8.64
C LEU A 4 -1.89 48.09 -9.40
N LEU A 5 -2.37 49.22 -9.92
CA LEU A 5 -3.65 49.34 -10.62
C LEU A 5 -3.54 49.21 -12.17
N ARG A 6 -2.36 48.99 -12.72
CA ARG A 6 -2.13 48.75 -14.16
C ARG A 6 -1.86 47.30 -14.55
N ARG A 7 -2.20 46.31 -13.68
CA ARG A 7 -2.37 44.94 -14.16
C ARG A 7 -3.74 44.85 -14.83
N SER A 8 -3.74 44.90 -16.18
CA SER A 8 -4.90 44.52 -16.97
C SER A 8 -5.46 43.21 -16.43
N PRO A 9 -6.79 43.08 -16.29
CA PRO A 9 -7.40 41.83 -15.82
C PRO A 9 -6.85 40.66 -16.67
N PRO A 10 -6.53 39.50 -16.04
CA PRO A 10 -6.00 38.37 -16.77
C PRO A 10 -7.02 38.05 -17.87
N ARG A 11 -6.67 38.33 -19.14
CA ARG A 11 -7.48 37.88 -20.26
C ARG A 11 -7.58 36.36 -20.13
N PHE A 12 -8.74 35.87 -19.79
CA PHE A 12 -9.03 34.43 -19.74
C PHE A 12 -8.80 33.88 -21.15
N SER A 13 -7.66 33.25 -21.34
CA SER A 13 -7.34 32.64 -22.61
C SER A 13 -8.23 31.42 -22.82
N TYR A 14 -8.96 31.35 -23.92
CA TYR A 14 -9.78 30.17 -24.30
C TYR A 14 -9.00 28.84 -24.16
N ALA A 15 -7.70 28.90 -24.46
CA ALA A 15 -6.82 27.73 -24.29
C ALA A 15 -6.72 27.23 -22.83
N ARG A 16 -6.75 28.13 -21.85
CA ARG A 16 -6.76 27.75 -20.42
C ARG A 16 -8.10 27.16 -20.01
N LEU A 17 -9.20 27.73 -20.50
CA LEU A 17 -10.55 27.19 -20.26
C LEU A 17 -10.70 25.78 -20.84
N LEU A 18 -10.20 25.54 -22.06
CA LEU A 18 -10.19 24.21 -22.69
C LEU A 18 -9.32 23.22 -21.90
N ALA A 19 -8.18 23.66 -21.38
CA ALA A 19 -7.33 22.81 -20.53
C ALA A 19 -8.03 22.41 -19.22
N VAL A 20 -8.72 23.35 -18.58
CA VAL A 20 -9.52 23.08 -17.38
C VAL A 20 -10.69 22.14 -17.70
N ALA A 21 -11.42 22.39 -18.79
CA ALA A 21 -12.53 21.55 -19.23
C ALA A 21 -12.07 20.12 -19.56
N ALA A 22 -10.89 19.95 -20.18
CA ALA A 22 -10.32 18.65 -20.50
C ALA A 22 -9.94 17.84 -19.24
N ILE A 23 -9.61 18.49 -18.12
CA ILE A 23 -9.35 17.82 -16.86
C ILE A 23 -10.64 17.58 -16.07
N LEU A 24 -11.53 18.58 -16.01
CA LEU A 24 -12.77 18.49 -15.25
C LEU A 24 -13.82 17.58 -15.90
N GLY A 25 -13.82 17.45 -17.23
CA GLY A 25 -14.75 16.58 -17.96
C GLY A 25 -14.68 15.12 -17.48
N PRO A 26 -13.56 14.42 -17.65
CA PRO A 26 -13.41 13.05 -17.17
C PRO A 26 -13.53 12.94 -15.65
N PHE A 27 -13.11 13.96 -14.89
CA PHE A 27 -13.30 14.00 -13.44
C PHE A 27 -14.78 13.95 -13.07
N LEU A 28 -15.59 14.82 -13.63
CA LEU A 28 -17.02 14.88 -13.34
C LEU A 28 -17.76 13.65 -13.90
N TRP A 29 -17.32 13.12 -15.03
CA TRP A 29 -17.90 11.89 -15.58
C TRP A 29 -17.67 10.69 -14.67
N CYS A 30 -16.45 10.47 -14.17
CA CYS A 30 -16.12 9.33 -13.34
C CYS A 30 -16.58 9.50 -11.88
N PHE A 31 -16.42 10.69 -11.30
CA PHE A 31 -16.63 10.92 -9.87
C PHE A 31 -17.87 11.77 -9.54
N GLY A 32 -18.49 12.39 -10.55
CA GLY A 32 -19.71 13.19 -10.39
C GLY A 32 -20.84 12.46 -9.68
N PRO A 33 -21.15 11.20 -10.03
CA PRO A 33 -22.19 10.43 -9.34
C PRO A 33 -21.95 10.29 -7.82
N ALA A 34 -20.70 10.23 -7.37
CA ALA A 34 -20.37 10.22 -5.94
C ALA A 34 -20.45 11.63 -5.31
N LEU A 35 -20.08 12.68 -6.06
CA LEU A 35 -20.05 14.06 -5.56
C LEU A 35 -21.46 14.68 -5.53
N CYS A 36 -22.28 14.39 -6.55
CA CYS A 36 -23.63 14.91 -6.67
C CYS A 36 -24.62 14.01 -5.94
N GLY A 37 -25.35 14.59 -4.97
CA GLY A 37 -26.40 13.88 -4.26
C GLY A 37 -25.94 13.02 -3.08
N ALA A 38 -26.89 12.22 -2.58
CA ALA A 38 -26.71 11.35 -1.42
C ALA A 38 -26.08 9.99 -1.79
N ARG A 39 -24.91 10.00 -2.45
CA ARG A 39 -24.17 8.79 -2.86
C ARG A 39 -22.72 8.81 -2.37
N SER A 40 -22.10 7.64 -2.22
CA SER A 40 -20.69 7.48 -1.90
C SER A 40 -20.08 6.30 -2.67
N PHE A 41 -18.77 6.11 -2.55
CA PHE A 41 -18.03 5.04 -3.23
C PHE A 41 -18.43 3.67 -2.70
N ALA A 42 -18.85 2.77 -3.58
CA ALA A 42 -19.48 1.51 -3.23
C ALA A 42 -18.64 0.27 -3.55
N PHE A 43 -17.34 0.42 -3.84
CA PHE A 43 -16.54 -0.70 -4.30
C PHE A 43 -15.32 -0.97 -3.43
N ARG A 44 -15.15 -2.23 -3.02
CA ARG A 44 -13.99 -2.77 -2.29
C ARG A 44 -13.62 -1.90 -1.07
N ASP A 45 -12.33 -1.72 -0.87
CA ASP A 45 -11.76 -1.12 0.33
C ASP A 45 -12.22 0.34 0.57
N ALA A 46 -12.61 1.08 -0.48
CA ALA A 46 -13.16 2.42 -0.28
C ALA A 46 -14.46 2.40 0.53
N ALA A 47 -15.30 1.37 0.35
CA ALA A 47 -16.59 1.25 1.00
C ALA A 47 -16.52 0.61 2.38
N HIS A 48 -15.84 -0.54 2.48
CA HIS A 48 -15.93 -1.41 3.64
C HIS A 48 -14.67 -1.44 4.52
N TYR A 49 -13.55 -0.87 4.06
CA TYR A 49 -12.29 -0.82 4.81
C TYR A 49 -11.93 0.62 5.22
N TYR A 50 -11.64 1.51 4.25
CA TYR A 50 -11.17 2.86 4.56
C TYR A 50 -12.26 3.77 5.12
N TYR A 51 -13.50 3.66 4.65
CA TYR A 51 -14.59 4.50 5.15
C TYR A 51 -14.78 4.30 6.67
N PRO A 52 -15.05 3.09 7.19
CA PRO A 52 -15.23 2.89 8.63
C PRO A 52 -13.93 3.09 9.45
N LEU A 53 -12.75 2.69 8.93
CA LEU A 53 -11.48 2.89 9.62
C LEU A 53 -11.13 4.36 9.83
N PHE A 54 -11.34 5.18 8.80
CA PHE A 54 -11.08 6.63 8.91
C PHE A 54 -12.10 7.30 9.80
N GLN A 55 -13.37 6.85 9.77
CA GLN A 55 -14.40 7.36 10.65
C GLN A 55 -14.09 7.05 12.12
N TRP A 56 -13.67 5.82 12.41
CA TRP A 56 -13.20 5.44 13.74
C TRP A 56 -12.02 6.32 14.20
N SER A 57 -11.02 6.51 13.36
CA SER A 57 -9.88 7.40 13.67
C SER A 57 -10.31 8.85 13.96
N CYS A 58 -11.31 9.37 13.22
CA CYS A 58 -11.86 10.70 13.44
C CYS A 58 -12.59 10.82 14.79
N ARG A 59 -13.30 9.76 15.21
CA ARG A 59 -13.94 9.71 16.53
C ARG A 59 -12.92 9.76 17.66
N GLU A 60 -11.81 9.04 17.52
CA GLU A 60 -10.72 9.08 18.51
C GLU A 60 -10.09 10.48 18.61
N TRP A 61 -9.81 11.12 17.47
CA TRP A 61 -9.33 12.50 17.44
C TRP A 61 -10.34 13.48 18.05
N ALA A 62 -11.63 13.33 17.76
CA ALA A 62 -12.68 14.18 18.34
C ALA A 62 -12.82 13.97 19.86
N ALA A 63 -12.48 12.80 20.38
CA ALA A 63 -12.41 12.52 21.81
C ALA A 63 -11.08 12.98 22.46
N GLY A 64 -10.23 13.72 21.73
CA GLY A 64 -8.95 14.21 22.22
C GLY A 64 -7.84 13.16 22.34
N ARG A 65 -8.03 11.97 21.76
CA ARG A 65 -7.07 10.86 21.80
C ARG A 65 -6.39 10.66 20.46
N VAL A 66 -5.06 10.53 20.47
CA VAL A 66 -4.34 10.04 19.29
C VAL A 66 -4.67 8.56 19.11
N PRO A 67 -5.16 8.09 17.93
CA PRO A 67 -5.52 6.69 17.74
C PRO A 67 -4.28 5.80 17.63
N LEU A 68 -3.72 5.38 18.76
CA LEU A 68 -2.51 4.55 18.85
C LEU A 68 -2.83 3.05 18.89
N TRP A 69 -3.93 2.67 19.54
CA TRP A 69 -4.34 1.29 19.76
C TRP A 69 -5.81 1.11 19.45
N ASN A 70 -6.16 0.08 18.68
CA ASN A 70 -7.55 -0.32 18.41
C ASN A 70 -7.85 -1.64 19.13
N PRO A 71 -8.67 -1.65 20.21
CA PRO A 71 -9.05 -2.86 20.93
C PRO A 71 -10.12 -3.69 20.20
N GLN A 72 -10.78 -3.12 19.19
CA GLN A 72 -11.91 -3.72 18.50
C GLN A 72 -11.50 -4.71 17.40
N GLU A 73 -10.20 -4.91 17.17
CA GLU A 73 -9.67 -5.80 16.15
C GLU A 73 -8.66 -6.77 16.76
N ASN A 74 -8.83 -8.08 16.50
CA ASN A 74 -7.81 -9.11 16.76
C ASN A 74 -7.25 -9.10 18.19
N CYS A 75 -8.08 -8.89 19.19
CA CYS A 75 -7.70 -8.69 20.60
C CYS A 75 -6.83 -7.45 20.86
N GLY A 76 -6.79 -6.52 19.92
CA GLY A 76 -6.07 -5.27 19.99
C GLY A 76 -4.89 -5.19 19.00
N VAL A 77 -4.83 -4.10 18.25
CA VAL A 77 -3.78 -3.84 17.26
C VAL A 77 -3.24 -2.40 17.37
N PRO A 78 -1.91 -2.20 17.18
CA PRO A 78 -1.33 -0.87 17.18
C PRO A 78 -1.63 -0.17 15.84
N VAL A 79 -2.63 0.71 15.82
CA VAL A 79 -3.13 1.39 14.61
C VAL A 79 -2.05 2.17 13.89
N LEU A 80 -1.21 2.88 14.63
CA LEU A 80 -0.15 3.71 14.04
C LEU A 80 0.97 2.86 13.41
N ALA A 81 1.16 1.63 13.85
CA ALA A 81 2.12 0.71 13.26
C ALA A 81 1.68 0.20 11.88
N ASP A 82 0.38 0.17 11.61
CA ASP A 82 -0.16 -0.07 10.28
C ASP A 82 -0.18 1.24 9.48
N THR A 83 0.70 1.33 8.48
CA THR A 83 0.81 2.52 7.63
C THR A 83 -0.48 2.81 6.86
N THR A 84 -1.32 1.81 6.58
CA THR A 84 -2.58 2.00 5.84
C THR A 84 -3.62 2.79 6.63
N SER A 85 -3.47 2.87 7.96
CA SER A 85 -4.29 3.74 8.81
C SER A 85 -4.09 5.23 8.50
N SER A 86 -2.88 5.62 8.02
CA SER A 86 -2.48 6.99 7.64
C SER A 86 -2.92 8.08 8.64
N VAL A 87 -2.90 7.76 9.94
CA VAL A 87 -3.45 8.58 11.05
C VAL A 87 -2.89 9.99 11.07
N LEU A 88 -1.58 10.13 10.82
CA LEU A 88 -0.84 11.39 10.92
C LEU A 88 -0.58 12.06 9.56
N TYR A 89 -1.27 11.63 8.52
CA TYR A 89 -1.17 12.26 7.21
C TYR A 89 -1.85 13.64 7.21
N PRO A 90 -1.15 14.74 6.87
CA PRO A 90 -1.73 16.08 6.94
C PRO A 90 -2.99 16.29 6.09
N GLY A 91 -3.15 15.54 5.00
CA GLY A 91 -4.37 15.58 4.19
C GLY A 91 -5.64 15.19 4.95
N LYS A 92 -5.51 14.47 6.07
CA LYS A 92 -6.63 14.13 6.95
C LYS A 92 -7.15 15.29 7.79
N LEU A 93 -6.46 16.43 7.84
CA LEU A 93 -6.99 17.66 8.42
C LEU A 93 -8.30 18.11 7.74
N LEU A 94 -8.57 17.62 6.53
CA LEU A 94 -9.86 17.82 5.86
C LEU A 94 -11.05 17.30 6.69
N PHE A 95 -10.85 16.23 7.46
CA PHE A 95 -11.89 15.68 8.35
C PHE A 95 -12.14 16.52 9.61
N ALA A 96 -11.28 17.48 9.93
CA ALA A 96 -11.49 18.44 11.01
C ALA A 96 -12.34 19.64 10.59
N LEU A 97 -12.64 19.79 9.29
CA LEU A 97 -13.53 20.85 8.82
C LEU A 97 -14.97 20.55 9.25
N PRO A 98 -15.81 21.61 9.41
CA PRO A 98 -17.23 21.46 9.80
C PRO A 98 -18.09 20.91 8.63
N LEU A 99 -17.74 19.72 8.16
CA LEU A 99 -18.40 19.01 7.08
C LEU A 99 -18.94 17.66 7.59
N PRO A 100 -20.09 17.19 7.06
CA PRO A 100 -20.48 15.81 7.30
C PRO A 100 -19.36 14.85 6.88
N TYR A 101 -19.10 13.82 7.68
CA TYR A 101 -18.01 12.86 7.43
C TYR A 101 -18.00 12.31 6.00
N ALA A 102 -19.16 11.91 5.49
CA ALA A 102 -19.30 11.40 4.12
C ALA A 102 -18.86 12.43 3.06
N ALA A 103 -19.11 13.71 3.26
CA ALA A 103 -18.66 14.78 2.36
C ALA A 103 -17.15 14.97 2.44
N ALA A 104 -16.59 15.00 3.64
CA ALA A 104 -15.14 15.10 3.87
C ALA A 104 -14.41 13.89 3.24
N TYR A 105 -14.95 12.68 3.39
CA TYR A 105 -14.39 11.47 2.79
C TYR A 105 -14.37 11.52 1.25
N LYS A 106 -15.48 11.93 0.64
CA LYS A 106 -15.58 12.12 -0.82
C LYS A 106 -14.57 13.15 -1.33
N LEU A 107 -14.47 14.29 -0.64
CA LEU A 107 -13.50 15.34 -0.97
C LEU A 107 -12.05 14.87 -0.77
N TYR A 108 -11.78 14.06 0.25
CA TYR A 108 -10.46 13.47 0.48
C TYR A 108 -10.03 12.59 -0.70
N VAL A 109 -10.88 11.68 -1.13
CA VAL A 109 -10.59 10.77 -2.26
C VAL A 109 -10.46 11.55 -3.57
N THR A 110 -11.46 12.35 -3.92
CA THR A 110 -11.48 13.08 -5.21
C THR A 110 -10.45 14.20 -5.27
N GLY A 111 -10.13 14.82 -4.14
CA GLY A 111 -9.06 15.81 -4.01
C GLY A 111 -7.69 15.24 -4.39
N HIS A 112 -7.40 13.97 -4.05
CA HIS A 112 -6.16 13.32 -4.45
C HIS A 112 -6.11 12.99 -5.96
N VAL A 113 -7.24 12.69 -6.59
CA VAL A 113 -7.31 12.54 -8.06
C VAL A 113 -6.98 13.87 -8.75
N LEU A 114 -7.56 14.97 -8.28
CA LEU A 114 -7.24 16.30 -8.79
C LEU A 114 -5.79 16.72 -8.50
N LEU A 115 -5.26 16.34 -7.33
CA LEU A 115 -3.83 16.55 -6.99
C LEU A 115 -2.93 15.78 -7.97
N ALA A 116 -3.26 14.54 -8.32
CA ALA A 116 -2.52 13.75 -9.32
C ALA A 116 -2.48 14.47 -10.68
N ALA A 117 -3.63 14.97 -11.16
CA ALA A 117 -3.72 15.74 -12.39
C ALA A 117 -2.90 17.05 -12.33
N ALA A 118 -3.06 17.83 -11.26
CA ALA A 118 -2.38 19.11 -11.07
C ALA A 118 -0.86 18.92 -10.92
N ALA A 119 -0.42 17.89 -10.22
CA ALA A 119 0.99 17.54 -10.04
C ALA A 119 1.65 17.10 -11.35
N ALA A 120 0.99 16.23 -12.13
CA ALA A 120 1.47 15.81 -13.46
C ALA A 120 1.51 16.99 -14.45
N PHE A 121 0.47 17.83 -14.48
CA PHE A 121 0.45 19.07 -15.24
C PHE A 121 1.62 19.98 -14.88
N SER A 122 1.83 20.22 -13.58
CA SER A 122 2.88 21.10 -13.07
C SER A 122 4.28 20.59 -13.42
N LEU A 123 4.52 19.29 -13.32
CA LEU A 123 5.77 18.64 -13.72
C LEU A 123 6.03 18.83 -15.21
N ALA A 124 5.04 18.54 -16.07
CA ALA A 124 5.16 18.72 -17.51
C ALA A 124 5.44 20.19 -17.89
N ARG A 125 4.70 21.13 -17.29
CA ARG A 125 4.92 22.58 -17.49
C ARG A 125 6.31 23.02 -17.02
N ARG A 126 6.80 22.48 -15.93
CA ARG A 126 8.17 22.78 -15.44
C ARG A 126 9.26 22.28 -16.38
N TRP A 127 8.96 21.24 -17.15
CA TRP A 127 9.84 20.75 -18.20
C TRP A 127 9.63 21.46 -19.56
N ALA A 128 8.99 22.64 -19.52
CA ALA A 128 8.70 23.49 -20.66
C ALA A 128 7.74 22.88 -21.70
N ALA A 129 6.94 21.89 -21.32
CA ALA A 129 5.88 21.38 -22.19
C ALA A 129 4.85 22.50 -22.50
N SER A 130 4.31 22.52 -23.71
CA SER A 130 3.22 23.41 -24.10
C SER A 130 1.98 23.18 -23.25
N LEU A 131 1.04 24.13 -23.25
CA LEU A 131 -0.21 23.99 -22.48
C LEU A 131 -1.00 22.74 -22.90
N PRO A 132 -1.21 22.44 -24.20
CA PRO A 132 -1.90 21.22 -24.62
C PRO A 132 -1.14 19.95 -24.23
N ALA A 133 0.19 19.92 -24.34
CA ALA A 133 1.01 18.77 -24.01
C ALA A 133 0.97 18.47 -22.49
N ALA A 134 1.04 19.52 -21.65
CA ALA A 134 0.91 19.36 -20.20
C ALA A 134 -0.50 18.92 -19.78
N THR A 135 -1.54 19.41 -20.46
CA THR A 135 -2.92 18.98 -20.24
C THR A 135 -3.11 17.52 -20.63
N LEU A 136 -2.55 17.09 -21.78
CA LEU A 136 -2.55 15.69 -22.21
C LEU A 136 -1.88 14.78 -21.17
N CYS A 137 -0.72 15.20 -20.64
CA CYS A 137 -0.03 14.49 -19.56
C CYS A 137 -0.93 14.32 -18.31
N ALA A 138 -1.55 15.39 -17.87
CA ALA A 138 -2.42 15.39 -16.69
C ALA A 138 -3.64 14.48 -16.88
N VAL A 139 -4.29 14.56 -18.04
CA VAL A 139 -5.47 13.76 -18.37
C VAL A 139 -5.09 12.28 -18.49
N SER A 140 -4.04 11.95 -19.24
CA SER A 140 -3.59 10.56 -19.42
C SER A 140 -3.16 9.92 -18.10
N TYR A 141 -2.45 10.65 -17.23
CA TYR A 141 -2.01 10.12 -15.94
C TYR A 141 -3.16 9.94 -14.96
N ALA A 142 -3.91 11.01 -14.68
CA ALA A 142 -4.89 11.00 -13.60
C ALA A 142 -6.15 10.18 -13.94
N PHE A 143 -6.52 10.12 -15.24
CA PHE A 143 -7.73 9.42 -15.69
C PHE A 143 -7.42 8.14 -16.48
N GLY A 144 -6.15 7.72 -16.55
CA GLY A 144 -5.75 6.37 -16.99
C GLY A 144 -6.25 5.32 -16.01
N GLY A 145 -6.57 4.11 -16.50
CA GLY A 145 -7.24 3.06 -15.74
C GLY A 145 -6.57 2.71 -14.42
N ASN A 146 -5.22 2.72 -14.38
CA ASN A 146 -4.50 2.41 -13.15
C ASN A 146 -4.73 3.44 -12.04
N VAL A 147 -4.65 4.75 -12.35
CA VAL A 147 -4.77 5.81 -11.32
C VAL A 147 -6.21 6.03 -10.93
N VAL A 148 -7.16 6.05 -11.89
CA VAL A 148 -8.60 6.13 -11.57
C VAL A 148 -9.01 5.05 -10.60
N PHE A 149 -8.60 3.80 -10.85
CA PHE A 149 -9.01 2.67 -10.02
C PHE A 149 -8.42 2.72 -8.60
N GLN A 150 -7.33 3.46 -8.36
CA GLN A 150 -6.77 3.61 -7.00
C GLN A 150 -7.73 4.33 -6.03
N TYR A 151 -8.84 4.91 -6.49
CA TYR A 151 -9.83 5.45 -5.56
C TYR A 151 -10.34 4.40 -4.57
N CYS A 152 -10.39 3.13 -4.96
CA CYS A 152 -10.78 2.04 -4.06
C CYS A 152 -9.64 1.63 -3.10
N ASN A 153 -8.40 1.95 -3.42
CA ASN A 153 -7.22 1.75 -2.57
C ASN A 153 -6.67 3.11 -2.14
N VAL A 154 -7.38 3.81 -1.30
CA VAL A 154 -7.22 5.25 -1.00
C VAL A 154 -5.78 5.64 -0.68
N VAL A 155 -5.04 4.84 0.09
CA VAL A 155 -3.64 5.13 0.45
C VAL A 155 -2.70 5.09 -0.75
N PHE A 156 -2.97 4.23 -1.74
CA PHE A 156 -2.18 4.17 -2.97
C PHE A 156 -2.52 5.28 -3.95
N LEU A 157 -3.77 5.78 -3.90
CA LEU A 157 -4.14 7.01 -4.60
C LEU A 157 -3.34 8.21 -4.06
N VAL A 158 -3.16 8.29 -2.73
CA VAL A 158 -2.30 9.32 -2.10
C VAL A 158 -0.87 9.21 -2.65
N GLY A 159 -0.29 7.99 -2.68
CA GLY A 159 1.03 7.75 -3.27
C GLY A 159 1.12 8.19 -4.74
N ALA A 160 0.13 7.81 -5.56
CA ALA A 160 0.05 8.21 -6.97
C ALA A 160 -0.08 9.74 -7.14
N ALA A 161 -0.81 10.43 -6.25
CA ALA A 161 -0.97 11.88 -6.32
C ALA A 161 0.33 12.64 -6.03
N TRP A 162 1.16 12.15 -5.11
CA TRP A 162 2.44 12.78 -4.77
C TRP A 162 3.60 12.39 -5.72
N LEU A 163 3.51 11.27 -6.44
CA LEU A 163 4.58 10.75 -7.29
C LEU A 163 5.09 11.76 -8.34
N PRO A 164 4.25 12.53 -9.08
CA PRO A 164 4.75 13.52 -10.03
C PRO A 164 5.55 14.65 -9.35
N LEU A 165 5.19 15.03 -8.11
CA LEU A 165 5.94 16.02 -7.35
C LEU A 165 7.28 15.46 -6.83
N ALA A 166 7.34 14.17 -6.51
CA ALA A 166 8.60 13.49 -6.19
C ALA A 166 9.55 13.50 -7.39
N LEU A 167 9.05 13.23 -8.62
CA LEU A 167 9.84 13.31 -9.83
C LEU A 167 10.30 14.74 -10.13
N LEU A 168 9.42 15.72 -9.92
CA LEU A 168 9.78 17.15 -10.06
C LEU A 168 10.91 17.53 -9.10
N ALA A 169 10.77 17.19 -7.83
CA ALA A 169 11.79 17.49 -6.82
C ALA A 169 13.11 16.77 -7.14
N THR A 170 13.05 15.54 -7.59
CA THR A 170 14.21 14.74 -8.05
C THR A 170 14.94 15.44 -9.20
N ASP A 171 14.24 15.86 -10.25
CA ASP A 171 14.84 16.53 -11.38
C ASP A 171 15.51 17.84 -10.98
N GLN A 172 14.79 18.68 -10.21
CA GLN A 172 15.33 19.97 -9.75
C GLN A 172 16.53 19.78 -8.81
N MET A 173 16.48 18.79 -7.92
CA MET A 173 17.58 18.43 -7.02
C MET A 173 18.83 18.01 -7.78
N LEU A 174 18.70 17.08 -8.72
CA LEU A 174 19.85 16.44 -9.40
C LEU A 174 20.44 17.30 -10.52
N VAL A 175 19.61 18.07 -11.24
CA VAL A 175 20.05 18.96 -12.31
C VAL A 175 20.73 20.21 -11.72
N HIS A 176 20.10 20.86 -10.75
CA HIS A 176 20.60 22.10 -10.13
C HIS A 176 21.46 21.88 -8.90
N ARG A 177 21.70 20.63 -8.49
CA ARG A 177 22.46 20.26 -7.28
C ARG A 177 22.00 21.04 -6.02
N SER A 178 20.70 21.11 -5.81
CA SER A 178 20.08 21.98 -4.82
C SER A 178 19.74 21.24 -3.53
N LEU A 179 20.34 21.65 -2.41
CA LEU A 179 19.99 21.18 -1.06
C LEU A 179 18.50 21.42 -0.74
N GLY A 180 17.95 22.55 -1.19
CA GLY A 180 16.54 22.85 -0.94
C GLY A 180 15.56 21.90 -1.65
N TRP A 181 15.90 21.47 -2.84
CA TRP A 181 15.11 20.47 -3.54
C TRP A 181 15.33 19.06 -3.00
N SER A 182 16.50 18.80 -2.36
CA SER A 182 16.73 17.58 -1.60
C SER A 182 15.78 17.48 -0.40
N LEU A 183 15.67 18.56 0.39
CA LEU A 183 14.68 18.65 1.48
C LEU A 183 13.25 18.54 0.95
N GLY A 184 12.96 19.18 -0.20
CA GLY A 184 11.66 19.07 -0.88
C GLY A 184 11.32 17.63 -1.29
N LEU A 185 12.26 16.90 -1.86
CA LEU A 185 12.07 15.47 -2.17
C LEU A 185 11.82 14.67 -0.89
N GLY A 186 12.64 14.87 0.16
CA GLY A 186 12.46 14.21 1.45
C GLY A 186 11.08 14.48 2.05
N THR A 187 10.57 15.71 1.94
CA THR A 187 9.23 16.08 2.40
C THR A 187 8.14 15.33 1.61
N VAL A 188 8.23 15.28 0.28
CA VAL A 188 7.25 14.55 -0.54
C VAL A 188 7.27 13.06 -0.22
N LEU A 189 8.45 12.46 -0.08
CA LEU A 189 8.57 11.04 0.31
C LEU A 189 7.97 10.79 1.71
N ALA A 190 8.20 11.69 2.68
CA ALA A 190 7.57 11.60 3.99
C ALA A 190 6.04 11.66 3.92
N LEU A 191 5.48 12.56 3.09
CA LEU A 191 4.03 12.65 2.88
C LEU A 191 3.46 11.38 2.24
N MET A 192 4.19 10.71 1.34
CA MET A 192 3.77 9.42 0.79
C MET A 192 3.76 8.34 1.88
N VAL A 193 4.78 8.28 2.76
CA VAL A 193 4.85 7.33 3.88
C VAL A 193 3.71 7.58 4.86
N LEU A 194 3.53 8.82 5.33
CA LEU A 194 2.46 9.20 6.25
C LEU A 194 1.07 9.00 5.63
N GLY A 195 0.96 9.16 4.32
CA GLY A 195 -0.27 8.91 3.55
C GLY A 195 -0.61 7.43 3.37
N GLY A 196 0.26 6.52 3.84
CA GLY A 196 0.01 5.08 3.85
C GLY A 196 0.66 4.29 2.71
N ASP A 197 1.48 4.94 1.87
CA ASP A 197 2.19 4.27 0.78
C ASP A 197 3.73 4.35 0.88
N PRO A 198 4.34 3.70 1.89
CA PRO A 198 5.81 3.62 2.01
C PRO A 198 6.45 2.89 0.82
N HIS A 199 5.73 1.99 0.17
CA HIS A 199 6.18 1.28 -1.01
C HIS A 199 6.34 2.23 -2.21
N GLY A 200 5.34 3.11 -2.45
CA GLY A 200 5.42 4.16 -3.46
C GLY A 200 6.56 5.14 -3.19
N ALA A 201 6.79 5.51 -1.93
CA ALA A 201 7.94 6.35 -1.55
C ALA A 201 9.28 5.66 -1.84
N TYR A 202 9.40 4.36 -1.55
CA TYR A 202 10.59 3.56 -1.89
C TYR A 202 10.83 3.53 -3.40
N HIS A 203 9.79 3.30 -4.20
CA HIS A 203 9.87 3.35 -5.66
C HIS A 203 10.30 4.71 -6.19
N ALA A 204 9.79 5.81 -5.63
CA ALA A 204 10.23 7.16 -6.00
C ALA A 204 11.72 7.38 -5.69
N GLY A 205 12.23 6.82 -4.59
CA GLY A 205 13.65 6.80 -4.26
C GLY A 205 14.49 6.03 -5.28
N LEU A 206 14.03 4.86 -5.75
CA LEU A 206 14.68 4.09 -6.80
C LEU A 206 14.72 4.85 -8.14
N LEU A 207 13.62 5.54 -8.50
CA LEU A 207 13.59 6.40 -9.68
C LEU A 207 14.60 7.54 -9.58
N ALA A 208 14.75 8.15 -8.42
CA ALA A 208 15.73 9.19 -8.17
C ALA A 208 17.18 8.65 -8.30
N ALA A 209 17.45 7.46 -7.77
CA ALA A 209 18.75 6.78 -7.89
C ALA A 209 19.07 6.45 -9.36
N LEU A 210 18.10 5.91 -10.11
CA LEU A 210 18.24 5.64 -11.55
C LEU A 210 18.59 6.92 -12.33
N TYR A 211 17.91 8.03 -12.02
CA TYR A 211 18.21 9.30 -12.71
C TYR A 211 19.59 9.86 -12.36
N ALA A 212 20.00 9.76 -11.10
CA ALA A 212 21.34 10.17 -10.66
C ALA A 212 22.43 9.38 -11.38
N TRP A 213 22.23 8.05 -11.53
CA TRP A 213 23.13 7.17 -12.27
C TRP A 213 23.21 7.52 -13.77
N LEU A 214 22.07 7.75 -14.43
CA LEU A 214 22.03 8.15 -15.84
C LEU A 214 22.70 9.49 -16.10
N LEU A 215 22.53 10.46 -15.17
CA LEU A 215 23.22 11.75 -15.25
C LEU A 215 24.73 11.65 -14.99
N TRP A 216 25.17 10.75 -14.13
CA TRP A 216 26.57 10.48 -13.86
C TRP A 216 27.23 9.84 -15.09
N ARG A 217 26.62 8.80 -15.67
CA ARG A 217 27.09 8.12 -16.87
C ARG A 217 27.19 9.07 -18.08
N HIS A 218 26.21 9.96 -18.24
CA HIS A 218 26.21 10.95 -19.33
C HIS A 218 27.39 11.92 -19.25
N ARG A 219 27.77 12.35 -18.07
CA ARG A 219 28.92 13.24 -17.86
C ARG A 219 30.26 12.53 -18.11
N ARG A 220 30.40 11.28 -17.70
CA ARG A 220 31.61 10.49 -18.01
C ARG A 220 31.80 10.34 -19.51
N ALA A 221 30.76 9.96 -20.23
CA ALA A 221 30.82 9.85 -21.68
C ALA A 221 31.17 11.18 -22.38
N ALA A 222 30.72 12.31 -21.86
CA ALA A 222 31.10 13.61 -22.40
C ALA A 222 32.56 13.98 -22.07
N ALA A 223 33.08 13.61 -20.91
CA ALA A 223 34.47 13.85 -20.52
C ALA A 223 35.45 13.03 -21.39
N THR A 224 35.16 11.74 -21.62
CA THR A 224 36.00 10.88 -22.47
C THR A 224 36.03 11.34 -23.92
N VAL A 225 34.93 11.87 -24.45
CA VAL A 225 34.94 12.47 -25.81
C VAL A 225 35.78 13.74 -25.86
N LEU A 226 35.75 14.58 -24.83
CA LEU A 226 36.60 15.78 -24.77
C LEU A 226 38.09 15.42 -24.61
N GLU A 227 38.41 14.37 -23.80
CA GLU A 227 39.76 13.87 -23.66
C GLU A 227 40.28 13.27 -25.00
N SER A 228 39.46 12.50 -25.74
CA SER A 228 39.84 11.96 -27.03
C SER A 228 40.01 13.05 -28.09
N CYS A 229 39.15 14.06 -28.08
CA CYS A 229 39.34 15.23 -29.00
C CYS A 229 40.57 16.08 -28.64
N ALA A 230 40.95 16.09 -27.34
CA ALA A 230 42.18 16.80 -26.94
C ALA A 230 43.46 16.03 -27.28
N VAL A 231 43.41 14.69 -27.41
CA VAL A 231 44.53 13.85 -27.83
C VAL A 231 44.72 13.81 -29.32
N GLU A 232 43.68 14.09 -30.13
CA GLU A 232 43.73 14.13 -31.61
C GLU A 232 44.08 15.50 -32.18
N ALA A 233 44.39 16.51 -31.36
CA ALA A 233 44.91 17.77 -31.90
C ALA A 233 46.38 17.54 -32.34
N PRO A 234 46.69 17.55 -33.66
CA PRO A 234 48.05 17.28 -34.09
C PRO A 234 49.00 18.41 -33.67
N LEU A 235 50.04 18.07 -32.95
CA LEU A 235 51.18 18.90 -32.71
C LEU A 235 51.98 19.07 -34.04
N SER A 236 51.46 19.89 -34.92
CA SER A 236 52.26 20.29 -36.07
C SER A 236 51.73 21.62 -36.63
N TRP A 237 52.16 22.70 -36.04
CA TRP A 237 52.39 23.93 -36.81
C TRP A 237 53.68 24.63 -36.33
N LYS A 238 54.77 24.26 -36.98
CA LYS A 238 55.93 25.09 -37.12
C LYS A 238 55.67 25.91 -38.38
N GLY A 239 55.29 27.14 -38.22
CA GLY A 239 55.19 28.11 -39.29
C GLY A 239 55.86 29.38 -38.81
N GLU A 240 56.91 29.74 -39.55
CA GLU A 240 57.78 30.89 -39.41
C GLU A 240 57.07 32.20 -39.24
N ALA A 241 57.62 33.05 -38.35
CA ALA A 241 57.23 34.45 -38.23
C ALA A 241 57.85 35.29 -39.34
N PRO A 242 57.18 36.30 -39.89
CA PRO A 242 57.86 37.48 -40.40
C PRO A 242 57.83 38.56 -39.32
N ALA A 243 59.03 39.11 -39.08
CA ALA A 243 59.25 40.31 -38.32
C ALA A 243 58.82 41.55 -39.08
N GLU A 244 58.18 42.51 -38.40
CA GLU A 244 58.54 43.88 -38.49
C GLU A 244 57.85 44.76 -37.43
N PRO A 245 58.37 45.92 -37.10
CA PRO A 245 58.25 46.52 -35.78
C PRO A 245 57.37 47.76 -35.76
N CYS A 246 56.75 48.04 -34.68
CA CYS A 246 56.36 49.41 -34.31
C CYS A 246 56.57 49.74 -32.86
N ALA A 247 57.22 50.81 -32.66
CA ALA A 247 57.78 51.39 -31.48
C ALA A 247 56.79 51.89 -30.44
N ALA A 248 57.17 51.80 -29.23
CA ALA A 248 57.08 52.70 -28.07
C ALA A 248 55.76 53.43 -27.75
N THR A 249 55.20 53.10 -26.56
CA THR A 249 55.15 54.10 -25.48
C THR A 249 54.59 53.49 -24.18
N GLY A 250 55.29 53.65 -23.11
CA GLY A 250 54.75 54.03 -21.79
C GLY A 250 54.12 52.99 -20.89
N SER A 251 54.90 52.51 -19.98
CA SER A 251 54.63 52.33 -18.53
C SER A 251 53.24 52.06 -18.03
N ALA A 252 53.01 50.84 -17.51
CA ALA A 252 52.38 50.64 -16.16
C ALA A 252 52.51 49.18 -15.77
N GLY A 253 53.04 48.94 -14.58
CA GLY A 253 53.31 47.63 -14.00
C GLY A 253 52.06 46.72 -13.83
N CYS A 254 52.20 45.48 -14.25
CA CYS A 254 51.29 44.42 -13.82
C CYS A 254 51.64 44.02 -12.37
N PRO A 255 50.70 44.14 -11.45
CA PRO A 255 50.90 43.53 -10.13
C PRO A 255 50.80 41.99 -10.27
N LEU A 256 51.83 41.31 -9.91
CA LEU A 256 51.81 39.87 -9.59
C LEU A 256 50.69 39.65 -8.58
N GLY A 257 49.62 39.02 -9.02
CA GLY A 257 48.55 38.58 -8.17
C GLY A 257 49.01 37.52 -7.16
N PRO A 258 48.55 37.57 -5.92
CA PRO A 258 49.01 36.66 -4.90
C PRO A 258 48.62 35.24 -5.26
N SER A 259 49.54 34.31 -5.07
CA SER A 259 49.36 32.86 -5.17
C SER A 259 48.13 32.45 -4.34
N PRO A 260 47.25 31.58 -4.82
CA PRO A 260 46.05 31.17 -4.09
C PRO A 260 46.48 30.47 -2.80
N SER A 261 46.22 31.10 -1.66
CA SER A 261 46.40 30.50 -0.36
C SER A 261 45.60 29.21 -0.18
N HIS A 262 46.21 28.19 0.33
CA HIS A 262 45.66 26.83 0.57
C HIS A 262 44.46 26.80 1.58
N SER A 263 44.01 27.91 2.12
CA SER A 263 42.90 27.98 3.10
C SER A 263 41.49 27.87 2.47
N HIS A 264 41.34 28.00 1.14
CA HIS A 264 40.05 27.89 0.46
C HIS A 264 39.69 26.45 0.04
N SER A 265 40.56 25.45 0.25
CA SER A 265 40.37 24.10 -0.28
C SER A 265 39.35 23.26 0.50
N LEU A 266 39.32 23.33 1.83
CA LEU A 266 38.46 22.50 2.69
C LEU A 266 36.99 22.92 2.60
N GLY A 267 36.69 24.23 2.59
CA GLY A 267 35.34 24.74 2.42
C GLY A 267 34.76 24.40 1.04
N ASN A 268 35.58 24.53 -0.01
CA ASN A 268 35.17 24.13 -1.37
C ASN A 268 34.98 22.61 -1.52
N LEU A 269 35.82 21.80 -0.85
CA LEU A 269 35.66 20.35 -0.82
C LEU A 269 34.38 19.93 -0.09
N ALA A 270 34.09 20.51 1.07
CA ALA A 270 32.87 20.27 1.84
C ALA A 270 31.61 20.63 1.04
N VAL A 271 31.58 21.78 0.36
CA VAL A 271 30.48 22.20 -0.52
C VAL A 271 30.34 21.24 -1.72
N ARG A 272 31.43 20.83 -2.35
CA ARG A 272 31.42 19.86 -3.45
C ARG A 272 30.92 18.48 -3.00
N LEU A 273 31.33 18.00 -1.85
CA LEU A 273 30.83 16.78 -1.24
C LEU A 273 29.34 16.88 -0.88
N ALA A 274 28.93 17.97 -0.23
CA ALA A 274 27.53 18.21 0.16
C ALA A 274 26.58 18.33 -1.05
N THR A 275 27.08 18.83 -2.19
CA THR A 275 26.30 18.96 -3.44
C THR A 275 26.49 17.81 -4.42
N HIS A 276 27.22 16.77 -4.02
CA HIS A 276 27.32 15.55 -4.82
C HIS A 276 25.93 14.88 -4.92
N ARG A 277 25.61 14.29 -6.06
CA ARG A 277 24.25 13.74 -6.31
C ARG A 277 23.84 12.66 -5.32
N PHE A 278 24.77 11.78 -4.94
CA PHE A 278 24.49 10.73 -3.96
C PHE A 278 24.32 11.29 -2.55
N SER A 279 25.07 12.32 -2.19
CA SER A 279 24.88 13.02 -0.90
C SER A 279 23.50 13.72 -0.82
N LEU A 280 23.05 14.30 -1.94
CA LEU A 280 21.70 14.89 -2.02
C LEU A 280 20.60 13.83 -1.91
N LEU A 281 20.78 12.65 -2.49
CA LEU A 281 19.86 11.51 -2.34
C LEU A 281 19.84 11.02 -0.89
N ALA A 282 21.00 10.86 -0.26
CA ALA A 282 21.11 10.47 1.14
C ALA A 282 20.44 11.50 2.07
N LEU A 283 20.63 12.79 1.80
CA LEU A 283 19.95 13.87 2.53
C LEU A 283 18.43 13.80 2.36
N ALA A 284 17.94 13.55 1.14
CA ALA A 284 16.50 13.42 0.89
C ALA A 284 15.93 12.20 1.62
N ALA A 285 16.62 11.05 1.59
CA ALA A 285 16.21 9.86 2.30
C ALA A 285 16.22 10.06 3.83
N GLY A 286 17.28 10.67 4.37
CA GLY A 286 17.37 11.02 5.79
C GLY A 286 16.28 11.99 6.22
N THR A 287 16.00 13.03 5.41
CA THR A 287 14.90 13.96 5.65
C THR A 287 13.55 13.23 5.67
N ALA A 288 13.29 12.36 4.71
CA ALA A 288 12.06 11.58 4.66
C ALA A 288 11.92 10.69 5.90
N ALA A 289 12.99 9.99 6.29
CA ALA A 289 13.00 9.14 7.47
C ALA A 289 12.73 9.92 8.76
N MET A 290 13.35 11.10 8.92
CA MET A 290 13.13 11.94 10.10
C MET A 290 11.71 12.52 10.13
N LEU A 291 11.21 13.07 9.03
CA LEU A 291 9.86 13.64 8.97
C LEU A 291 8.77 12.59 9.19
N ALA A 292 8.99 11.36 8.78
CA ALA A 292 8.06 10.24 8.95
C ALA A 292 8.43 9.33 10.14
N ALA A 293 9.39 9.68 10.99
CA ALA A 293 9.87 8.85 12.10
C ALA A 293 8.75 8.44 13.05
N VAL A 294 7.77 9.33 13.27
CA VAL A 294 6.58 9.06 14.08
C VAL A 294 5.77 7.85 13.60
N GLN A 295 5.79 7.56 12.30
CA GLN A 295 5.14 6.40 11.68
C GLN A 295 6.11 5.22 11.53
N LEU A 296 7.35 5.49 11.10
CA LEU A 296 8.34 4.47 10.76
C LEU A 296 8.84 3.70 11.99
N LEU A 297 9.08 4.38 13.12
CA LEU A 297 9.62 3.70 14.30
C LEU A 297 8.63 2.70 14.92
N PRO A 298 7.33 3.01 15.11
CA PRO A 298 6.35 2.01 15.52
C PRO A 298 6.15 0.90 14.49
N ALA A 299 6.09 1.26 13.19
CA ALA A 299 5.86 0.31 12.11
C ALA A 299 7.00 -0.73 12.00
N THR A 300 8.27 -0.30 12.11
CA THR A 300 9.41 -1.22 12.09
C THR A 300 9.42 -2.13 13.31
N GLN A 301 9.06 -1.64 14.49
CA GLN A 301 8.95 -2.48 15.69
C GLN A 301 7.88 -3.57 15.52
N TRP A 302 6.70 -3.19 15.03
CA TRP A 302 5.59 -4.10 14.82
C TRP A 302 5.87 -5.13 13.72
N LEU A 303 6.56 -4.69 12.65
CA LEU A 303 6.91 -5.55 11.52
C LEU A 303 7.67 -6.80 11.95
N HIS A 304 8.60 -6.69 12.91
CA HIS A 304 9.37 -7.83 13.41
C HIS A 304 8.51 -8.88 14.15
N GLY A 305 7.39 -8.49 14.73
CA GLY A 305 6.43 -9.38 15.37
C GLY A 305 5.23 -9.76 14.50
N SER A 306 5.22 -9.29 13.24
CA SER A 306 4.12 -9.55 12.31
C SER A 306 4.31 -10.85 11.52
N ASP A 307 3.23 -11.30 10.90
CA ASP A 307 3.22 -12.44 10.00
C ASP A 307 4.16 -12.26 8.79
N ARG A 308 4.48 -11.02 8.42
CA ARG A 308 5.43 -10.72 7.33
C ARG A 308 6.88 -11.05 7.67
N ALA A 309 7.24 -11.09 8.95
CA ALA A 309 8.56 -11.52 9.40
C ALA A 309 8.66 -13.04 9.60
N ALA A 310 7.54 -13.77 9.50
CA ALA A 310 7.50 -15.21 9.61
C ALA A 310 7.81 -15.86 8.25
N TYR A 311 9.01 -16.39 8.07
CA TYR A 311 9.44 -17.10 6.87
C TYR A 311 10.18 -18.39 7.25
N ARG A 312 10.00 -19.44 6.44
CA ARG A 312 10.65 -20.76 6.62
C ARG A 312 11.90 -20.95 5.77
N ALA A 313 12.08 -20.09 4.78
CA ALA A 313 13.29 -20.03 3.96
C ALA A 313 13.57 -18.55 3.58
N PRO A 314 14.85 -18.13 3.45
CA PRO A 314 15.17 -16.72 3.19
C PRO A 314 14.71 -16.32 1.79
N ARG A 315 14.04 -15.18 1.68
CA ARG A 315 13.49 -14.60 0.43
C ARG A 315 14.45 -13.59 -0.20
N SER A 316 15.38 -13.07 0.60
CA SER A 316 16.37 -12.07 0.18
C SER A 316 17.74 -12.38 0.79
N ILE A 317 18.79 -11.82 0.17
CA ILE A 317 20.17 -11.96 0.67
C ILE A 317 20.35 -11.39 2.09
N TYR A 318 19.52 -10.43 2.48
CA TYR A 318 19.58 -9.81 3.81
C TYR A 318 18.96 -10.68 4.91
N GLU A 319 18.11 -11.63 4.55
CA GLU A 319 17.47 -12.56 5.48
C GLU A 319 18.35 -13.79 5.75
N VAL A 320 19.30 -14.10 4.85
CA VAL A 320 20.18 -15.27 4.96
C VAL A 320 20.95 -15.31 6.29
N PRO A 321 21.67 -14.25 6.73
CA PRO A 321 22.38 -14.28 7.99
C PRO A 321 21.47 -14.52 9.19
N THR A 322 20.32 -13.84 9.21
CA THR A 322 19.31 -14.00 10.29
C THR A 322 18.71 -15.40 10.32
N PHE A 323 18.50 -16.00 9.15
CA PHE A 323 17.98 -17.35 9.02
C PHE A 323 19.01 -18.36 9.56
N LEU A 324 20.27 -18.24 9.16
CA LEU A 324 21.37 -19.12 9.61
C LEU A 324 21.59 -19.07 11.13
N THR A 325 21.35 -17.92 11.76
CA THR A 325 21.51 -17.77 13.22
C THR A 325 20.28 -18.23 14.01
N ARG A 326 19.09 -18.32 13.40
CA ARG A 326 17.83 -18.70 14.08
C ARG A 326 17.63 -20.21 14.16
N GLU A 327 18.14 -20.99 13.23
CA GLU A 327 17.90 -22.43 13.18
C GLU A 327 18.98 -23.19 13.95
N GLN A 328 18.57 -23.89 14.97
CA GLN A 328 19.42 -24.80 15.76
C GLN A 328 19.73 -26.13 15.01
N SER A 329 18.97 -26.47 13.98
CA SER A 329 19.22 -27.57 13.05
C SER A 329 19.96 -27.02 11.83
N SER A 330 21.15 -27.54 11.55
CA SER A 330 22.05 -27.09 10.48
C SER A 330 21.29 -26.71 9.19
N PRO A 331 21.19 -25.41 8.86
CA PRO A 331 20.49 -24.99 7.66
C PRO A 331 21.27 -25.52 6.46
N THR A 332 20.63 -26.32 5.63
CA THR A 332 21.27 -26.85 4.43
C THR A 332 21.38 -25.72 3.39
N ALA A 333 22.48 -25.70 2.64
CA ALA A 333 22.63 -24.82 1.47
C ALA A 333 21.42 -24.95 0.51
N TYR A 334 20.81 -26.12 0.49
CA TYR A 334 19.58 -26.39 -0.24
C TYR A 334 18.39 -25.54 0.21
N THR A 335 18.17 -25.36 1.53
CA THR A 335 17.05 -24.53 2.04
C THR A 335 17.22 -23.06 1.66
N VAL A 336 18.47 -22.55 1.71
CA VAL A 336 18.77 -21.19 1.27
C VAL A 336 18.56 -21.03 -0.23
N ALA A 337 19.09 -21.97 -1.04
CA ALA A 337 18.90 -21.95 -2.49
C ALA A 337 17.43 -22.05 -2.88
N ARG A 338 16.67 -22.93 -2.24
CA ARG A 338 15.22 -23.06 -2.45
C ARG A 338 14.44 -21.80 -2.07
N GLY A 339 14.84 -21.11 -1.02
CA GLY A 339 14.23 -19.85 -0.61
C GLY A 339 14.44 -18.73 -1.62
N LEU A 340 15.65 -18.61 -2.18
CA LEU A 340 16.00 -17.57 -3.15
C LEU A 340 15.56 -17.90 -4.58
N PHE A 341 15.70 -19.15 -5.02
CA PHE A 341 15.50 -19.57 -6.42
C PHE A 341 14.35 -20.54 -6.63
N GLY A 342 13.75 -21.06 -5.57
CA GLY A 342 12.62 -21.95 -5.62
C GLY A 342 11.28 -21.21 -5.79
N ARG A 343 10.22 -22.00 -5.88
CA ARG A 343 8.85 -21.46 -5.79
C ARG A 343 8.68 -20.86 -4.40
N PRO A 344 8.12 -19.64 -4.27
CA PRO A 344 7.83 -19.04 -2.96
C PRO A 344 6.77 -19.85 -2.22
N LEU A 345 7.20 -20.79 -1.39
CA LEU A 345 6.30 -21.73 -0.70
C LEU A 345 6.17 -21.45 0.79
N ASP A 346 7.20 -20.83 1.38
CA ASP A 346 7.36 -20.81 2.82
C ASP A 346 7.24 -19.42 3.41
N GLY A 347 6.56 -19.36 4.52
CA GLY A 347 6.22 -18.14 5.22
C GLY A 347 4.76 -17.77 5.03
N THR A 348 4.21 -17.03 5.97
CA THR A 348 2.82 -16.60 5.98
C THR A 348 2.49 -15.61 4.86
N HIS A 349 3.50 -15.15 4.14
CA HIS A 349 3.40 -14.07 3.16
C HIS A 349 3.84 -14.49 1.74
N HIS A 350 4.17 -15.76 1.52
CA HIS A 350 4.71 -16.24 0.26
C HIS A 350 3.81 -15.97 -0.95
N GLU A 351 2.48 -16.12 -0.79
CA GLU A 351 1.50 -15.82 -1.85
C GLU A 351 1.36 -14.33 -2.10
N HIS A 352 1.58 -13.49 -1.09
CA HIS A 352 1.30 -12.08 -1.14
C HIS A 352 2.41 -11.25 -1.76
N ILE A 353 3.67 -11.71 -1.76
CA ILE A 353 4.79 -10.97 -2.36
C ILE A 353 4.53 -10.75 -3.86
N TYR A 354 4.12 -11.81 -4.56
CA TYR A 354 3.83 -11.79 -5.99
C TYR A 354 2.34 -11.67 -6.32
N HIS A 355 1.48 -11.50 -5.31
CA HIS A 355 0.06 -11.32 -5.50
C HIS A 355 -0.23 -10.07 -6.33
N PHE A 356 -1.26 -10.09 -7.16
CA PHE A 356 -1.56 -9.06 -8.15
C PHE A 356 -0.45 -8.83 -9.18
N SER A 357 0.30 -9.85 -9.55
CA SER A 357 1.18 -9.80 -10.72
C SER A 357 0.36 -9.59 -11.98
N VAL A 358 0.90 -8.83 -12.93
CA VAL A 358 0.22 -8.50 -14.18
C VAL A 358 0.62 -9.52 -15.25
N GLY A 359 -0.33 -10.25 -15.81
CA GLY A 359 -0.07 -11.15 -16.93
C GLY A 359 0.47 -10.37 -18.14
N PRO A 360 1.55 -10.85 -18.82
CA PRO A 360 2.12 -10.15 -19.97
C PRO A 360 1.11 -9.88 -21.10
N TRP A 361 0.11 -10.72 -21.27
CA TRP A 361 -0.99 -10.55 -22.24
C TRP A 361 -1.83 -9.31 -21.99
N ARG A 362 -1.88 -8.78 -20.77
CA ARG A 362 -2.59 -7.55 -20.43
C ARG A 362 -1.98 -6.29 -21.05
N LEU A 363 -0.78 -6.37 -21.62
CA LEU A 363 -0.21 -5.25 -22.39
C LEU A 363 -1.09 -4.86 -23.58
N ALA A 364 -1.93 -5.77 -24.09
CA ALA A 364 -2.94 -5.46 -25.10
C ALA A 364 -3.92 -4.37 -24.64
N GLU A 365 -4.20 -4.24 -23.35
CA GLU A 365 -5.03 -3.19 -22.78
C GLU A 365 -4.45 -1.78 -23.00
N LEU A 366 -3.14 -1.64 -23.22
CA LEU A 366 -2.54 -0.34 -23.52
C LEU A 366 -3.04 0.20 -24.86
N LEU A 367 -3.36 -0.69 -25.81
CA LEU A 367 -3.85 -0.33 -27.15
C LEU A 367 -5.38 -0.29 -27.22
N TRP A 368 -6.04 -1.26 -26.60
CA TRP A 368 -7.49 -1.45 -26.68
C TRP A 368 -8.17 -1.22 -25.34
N PRO A 369 -9.07 -0.21 -25.21
CA PRO A 369 -9.78 0.06 -23.97
C PRO A 369 -10.67 -1.13 -23.58
N ASN A 370 -10.67 -1.51 -22.29
CA ASN A 370 -11.47 -2.62 -21.79
C ASN A 370 -11.24 -3.98 -22.49
N PHE A 371 -10.05 -4.21 -23.06
CA PHE A 371 -9.70 -5.44 -23.73
C PHE A 371 -9.95 -6.68 -22.87
N SER A 372 -9.57 -6.62 -21.59
CA SER A 372 -9.79 -7.72 -20.63
C SER A 372 -11.26 -7.95 -20.25
N GLY A 373 -12.17 -7.10 -20.73
CA GLY A 373 -13.58 -7.07 -20.35
C GLY A 373 -13.85 -6.27 -19.07
N ARG A 374 -15.09 -5.86 -18.88
CA ARG A 374 -15.57 -5.07 -17.75
C ARG A 374 -16.15 -5.97 -16.67
N THR A 375 -15.96 -5.62 -15.41
CA THR A 375 -16.55 -6.37 -14.30
C THR A 375 -17.96 -5.88 -13.95
N PHE A 376 -18.29 -4.64 -14.30
CA PHE A 376 -19.58 -4.00 -13.99
C PHE A 376 -20.18 -3.35 -15.24
N PRO A 377 -21.51 -3.28 -15.35
CA PRO A 377 -22.56 -3.83 -14.48
C PRO A 377 -22.75 -5.35 -14.62
N GLN A 378 -22.15 -5.99 -15.60
CA GLN A 378 -22.17 -7.43 -15.88
C GLN A 378 -20.74 -7.95 -15.94
N ASN A 379 -20.53 -9.18 -15.49
CA ASN A 379 -19.23 -9.82 -15.58
C ASN A 379 -18.89 -10.17 -17.04
N ARG A 380 -18.14 -9.29 -17.70
CA ARG A 380 -17.62 -9.47 -19.06
C ARG A 380 -16.11 -9.67 -19.08
N ARG A 381 -15.51 -9.90 -17.90
CA ARG A 381 -14.06 -10.04 -17.75
C ARG A 381 -13.59 -11.41 -18.21
N TRP A 382 -13.50 -11.59 -19.53
CA TRP A 382 -13.15 -12.85 -20.18
C TRP A 382 -11.73 -13.31 -19.83
N ILE A 383 -10.81 -12.41 -19.52
CA ILE A 383 -9.41 -12.74 -19.21
C ILE A 383 -9.29 -13.62 -17.94
N SER A 384 -10.32 -13.63 -17.08
CA SER A 384 -10.40 -14.56 -15.94
C SER A 384 -10.47 -16.04 -16.34
N ALA A 385 -10.79 -16.34 -17.59
CA ALA A 385 -10.72 -17.68 -18.17
C ALA A 385 -9.27 -18.17 -18.37
N ILE A 386 -8.27 -17.27 -18.32
CA ILE A 386 -6.86 -17.67 -18.36
C ILE A 386 -6.44 -18.10 -16.95
N PRO A 387 -6.09 -19.37 -16.71
CA PRO A 387 -5.81 -19.87 -15.36
C PRO A 387 -4.67 -19.13 -14.66
N ALA A 388 -3.69 -18.61 -15.42
CA ALA A 388 -2.55 -17.87 -14.90
C ALA A 388 -2.85 -16.39 -14.57
N GLU A 389 -4.04 -15.86 -14.87
CA GLU A 389 -4.33 -14.41 -14.68
C GLU A 389 -4.36 -14.00 -13.19
N GLY A 390 -4.88 -14.84 -12.35
CA GLY A 390 -5.03 -14.53 -10.92
C GLY A 390 -5.93 -13.32 -10.65
N GLN A 391 -5.74 -12.70 -9.50
CA GLN A 391 -6.52 -11.52 -9.08
C GLN A 391 -5.98 -10.23 -9.70
N ALA A 392 -6.86 -9.41 -10.28
CA ALA A 392 -6.48 -8.15 -10.88
C ALA A 392 -6.31 -7.02 -9.86
N TRP A 393 -5.16 -6.31 -9.92
CA TRP A 393 -4.94 -5.07 -9.21
C TRP A 393 -5.80 -3.92 -9.72
N THR A 394 -5.81 -3.75 -11.03
CA THR A 394 -6.63 -2.78 -11.74
C THR A 394 -7.30 -3.45 -12.94
N PRO A 395 -8.57 -3.14 -13.24
CA PRO A 395 -9.28 -3.76 -14.34
C PRO A 395 -8.85 -3.24 -15.72
N SER A 396 -8.07 -2.15 -15.80
CA SER A 396 -7.58 -1.59 -17.08
C SER A 396 -6.22 -0.94 -16.94
N LEU A 397 -5.35 -1.17 -17.94
CA LEU A 397 -4.06 -0.50 -18.10
C LEU A 397 -4.13 0.67 -19.11
N TYR A 398 -5.30 0.92 -19.68
CA TYR A 398 -5.48 1.88 -20.75
C TYR A 398 -5.22 3.33 -20.31
N GLN A 399 -4.49 4.10 -21.13
CA GLN A 399 -4.12 5.49 -20.85
C GLN A 399 -4.43 6.45 -22.01
N GLY A 400 -5.17 5.97 -23.01
CA GLY A 400 -5.53 6.68 -24.23
C GLY A 400 -4.61 6.33 -25.41
N LEU A 401 -5.21 6.21 -26.59
CA LEU A 401 -4.50 5.87 -27.82
C LEU A 401 -3.47 6.91 -28.20
N LEU A 402 -3.85 8.19 -28.18
CA LEU A 402 -2.94 9.28 -28.52
C LEU A 402 -1.71 9.35 -27.60
N PRO A 403 -1.85 9.32 -26.26
CA PRO A 403 -0.71 9.21 -25.35
C PRO A 403 0.20 8.02 -25.64
N LEU A 404 -0.36 6.83 -25.86
CA LEU A 404 0.42 5.63 -26.16
C LEU A 404 1.30 5.81 -27.40
N LEU A 405 0.70 6.22 -28.51
CA LEU A 405 1.40 6.39 -29.77
C LEU A 405 2.51 7.45 -29.66
N LEU A 406 2.24 8.57 -28.98
CA LEU A 406 3.22 9.65 -28.74
C LEU A 406 4.38 9.20 -27.86
N ALA A 407 4.08 8.42 -26.83
CA ALA A 407 5.11 7.86 -25.94
C ALA A 407 6.01 6.87 -26.68
N LEU A 408 5.44 5.95 -27.49
CA LEU A 408 6.20 5.02 -28.33
C LEU A 408 7.06 5.75 -29.36
N GLY A 409 6.53 6.82 -29.99
CA GLY A 409 7.28 7.67 -30.93
C GLY A 409 8.46 8.40 -30.25
N SER A 410 8.36 8.68 -28.98
CA SER A 410 9.35 9.42 -28.18
C SER A 410 10.31 8.53 -27.41
N TRP A 411 10.00 7.23 -27.28
CA TRP A 411 10.79 6.30 -26.51
C TRP A 411 12.22 6.15 -27.01
N ARG A 412 13.19 6.30 -26.09
CA ARG A 412 14.63 6.22 -26.38
C ARG A 412 15.38 5.66 -25.16
N LEU A 413 15.88 4.44 -25.26
CA LEU A 413 16.75 3.82 -24.24
C LEU A 413 18.20 4.29 -24.38
N ARG A 414 18.62 4.63 -25.61
CA ARG A 414 19.95 5.16 -25.96
C ARG A 414 19.79 6.45 -26.74
N GLY A 415 20.69 7.39 -26.59
CA GLY A 415 20.58 8.70 -27.20
C GLY A 415 19.52 9.60 -26.55
N GLY A 416 19.30 10.80 -27.12
CA GLY A 416 18.33 11.78 -26.59
C GLY A 416 18.74 12.43 -25.26
N SER A 417 17.83 13.24 -24.71
CA SER A 417 18.08 13.91 -23.43
C SER A 417 18.09 12.93 -22.26
N PRO A 418 18.84 13.23 -21.19
CA PRO A 418 18.82 12.40 -19.96
C PRO A 418 17.42 12.16 -19.39
N ARG A 419 16.50 13.14 -19.48
CA ARG A 419 15.11 13.01 -19.03
C ARG A 419 14.34 11.97 -19.85
N VAL A 420 14.46 12.01 -21.18
CA VAL A 420 13.79 11.04 -22.05
C VAL A 420 14.30 9.63 -21.80
N ARG A 421 15.62 9.46 -21.62
CA ARG A 421 16.20 8.15 -21.26
C ARG A 421 15.71 7.67 -19.91
N TRP A 422 15.67 8.55 -18.91
CA TRP A 422 15.16 8.23 -17.58
C TRP A 422 13.72 7.71 -17.65
N LEU A 423 12.82 8.46 -18.30
CA LEU A 423 11.42 8.06 -18.47
C LEU A 423 11.30 6.76 -19.27
N SER A 424 12.11 6.57 -20.32
CA SER A 424 12.07 5.36 -21.15
C SER A 424 12.52 4.12 -20.36
N TRP A 425 13.57 4.22 -19.56
CA TRP A 425 14.01 3.15 -18.64
C TRP A 425 13.00 2.93 -17.53
N SER A 426 12.43 3.99 -16.96
CA SER A 426 11.42 3.88 -15.91
C SER A 426 10.16 3.17 -16.42
N LEU A 427 9.68 3.52 -17.62
CA LEU A 427 8.55 2.84 -18.27
C LEU A 427 8.84 1.34 -18.46
N LEU A 428 10.00 1.01 -19.04
CA LEU A 428 10.38 -0.38 -19.30
C LEU A 428 10.50 -1.20 -18.01
N LEU A 429 11.33 -0.73 -17.06
CA LEU A 429 11.61 -1.47 -15.83
C LEU A 429 10.38 -1.60 -14.94
N ALA A 430 9.55 -0.56 -14.84
CA ALA A 430 8.33 -0.61 -14.06
C ALA A 430 7.28 -1.54 -14.69
N THR A 431 7.15 -1.54 -16.02
CA THR A 431 6.25 -2.47 -16.71
C THR A 431 6.72 -3.92 -16.55
N LEU A 432 8.01 -4.22 -16.80
CA LEU A 432 8.56 -5.55 -16.59
C LEU A 432 8.49 -5.98 -15.11
N GLY A 433 8.71 -5.05 -14.18
CA GLY A 433 8.58 -5.31 -12.74
C GLY A 433 7.15 -5.64 -12.33
N SER A 434 6.15 -5.05 -12.99
CA SER A 434 4.74 -5.34 -12.69
C SER A 434 4.32 -6.78 -13.02
N PHE A 435 5.09 -7.47 -13.87
CA PHE A 435 4.83 -8.88 -14.19
C PHE A 435 5.08 -9.81 -13.00
N GLY A 436 5.90 -9.42 -12.04
CA GLY A 436 6.06 -10.10 -10.75
C GLY A 436 6.32 -11.60 -10.83
N TRP A 437 5.25 -12.38 -10.76
CA TRP A 437 5.27 -13.85 -10.86
C TRP A 437 5.78 -14.36 -12.21
N PHE A 438 5.53 -13.61 -13.28
CA PHE A 438 5.88 -13.98 -14.65
C PHE A 438 7.32 -13.60 -14.97
N GLY A 439 8.29 -14.26 -14.27
CA GLY A 439 9.71 -14.09 -14.50
C GLY A 439 10.26 -15.01 -15.59
N LEU A 440 11.59 -15.08 -15.69
CA LEU A 440 12.26 -15.95 -16.63
C LEU A 440 12.00 -17.43 -16.32
N GLY A 441 11.92 -17.80 -15.02
CA GLY A 441 11.56 -19.14 -14.59
C GLY A 441 10.20 -19.60 -15.12
N TRP A 442 9.19 -18.71 -15.09
CA TRP A 442 7.89 -18.97 -15.69
C TRP A 442 8.00 -19.19 -17.20
N LEU A 443 8.69 -18.32 -17.93
CA LEU A 443 8.85 -18.45 -19.38
C LEU A 443 9.54 -19.77 -19.75
N ILE A 444 10.58 -20.17 -19.02
CA ILE A 444 11.29 -21.44 -19.23
C ILE A 444 10.31 -22.61 -19.00
N GLN A 445 9.49 -22.55 -17.96
CA GLN A 445 8.52 -23.62 -17.67
C GLN A 445 7.44 -23.74 -18.75
N GLU A 446 6.88 -22.63 -19.22
CA GLU A 446 5.90 -22.64 -20.31
C GLU A 446 6.48 -23.24 -21.59
N VAL A 447 7.71 -22.87 -21.95
CA VAL A 447 8.40 -23.44 -23.11
C VAL A 447 8.63 -24.94 -22.94
N ARG A 448 9.03 -25.39 -21.76
CA ARG A 448 9.23 -26.81 -21.45
C ARG A 448 7.93 -27.61 -21.54
N CYS A 449 6.86 -27.09 -20.96
CA CYS A 449 5.54 -27.74 -21.03
C CYS A 449 5.00 -27.79 -22.45
N ALA A 450 5.07 -26.67 -23.20
CA ALA A 450 4.49 -26.56 -24.53
C ALA A 450 5.28 -27.33 -25.60
N TRP A 451 6.61 -27.39 -25.50
CA TRP A 451 7.48 -27.95 -26.57
C TRP A 451 8.14 -29.26 -26.20
N LEU A 452 8.37 -29.55 -24.92
CA LEU A 452 9.06 -30.74 -24.44
C LEU A 452 8.13 -31.71 -23.68
N GLY A 453 6.84 -31.35 -23.53
CA GLY A 453 5.88 -32.18 -22.81
C GLY A 453 6.24 -32.41 -21.33
N ALA A 454 6.97 -31.46 -20.73
CA ALA A 454 7.38 -31.59 -19.34
C ALA A 454 6.19 -31.45 -18.38
N ASP A 455 6.28 -32.17 -17.26
CA ASP A 455 5.29 -32.08 -16.19
C ASP A 455 5.21 -30.66 -15.61
N PRO A 456 4.03 -30.01 -15.58
CA PRO A 456 3.83 -28.68 -15.02
C PRO A 456 4.28 -28.52 -13.56
N ASP A 457 4.24 -29.61 -12.78
CA ASP A 457 4.60 -29.60 -11.35
C ASP A 457 6.12 -29.73 -11.12
N GLN A 458 6.89 -30.19 -12.12
CA GLN A 458 8.34 -30.30 -12.06
C GLN A 458 9.03 -29.02 -12.48
N LEU A 459 9.20 -28.08 -11.54
CA LEU A 459 9.87 -26.80 -11.76
C LEU A 459 11.40 -26.96 -11.67
N LEU A 460 12.13 -26.45 -12.66
CA LEU A 460 13.59 -26.27 -12.58
C LEU A 460 13.95 -25.08 -11.71
N LEU A 461 13.22 -23.98 -11.88
CA LEU A 461 13.39 -22.71 -11.17
C LEU A 461 12.02 -22.21 -10.73
N GLY A 462 11.98 -21.45 -9.66
CA GLY A 462 10.76 -20.76 -9.29
C GLY A 462 10.28 -19.81 -10.40
N GLN A 463 8.99 -19.71 -10.62
CA GLN A 463 8.42 -18.89 -11.69
C GLN A 463 8.89 -17.43 -11.68
N PRO A 464 9.02 -16.72 -10.52
CA PRO A 464 9.47 -15.32 -10.49
C PRO A 464 10.95 -15.11 -10.83
N VAL A 465 11.77 -16.17 -10.76
CA VAL A 465 13.23 -16.07 -10.90
C VAL A 465 13.63 -15.40 -12.21
N GLY A 466 14.60 -14.50 -12.13
CA GLY A 466 15.09 -13.71 -13.26
C GLY A 466 14.19 -12.54 -13.68
N GLY A 467 12.99 -12.38 -13.10
CA GLY A 467 12.13 -11.22 -13.31
C GLY A 467 12.65 -9.97 -12.59
N VAL A 468 12.30 -8.78 -13.10
CA VAL A 468 12.71 -7.50 -12.50
C VAL A 468 12.25 -7.38 -11.04
N TYR A 469 11.02 -7.77 -10.74
CA TYR A 469 10.50 -7.74 -9.38
C TYR A 469 11.22 -8.72 -8.45
N TRP A 470 11.55 -9.92 -8.95
CA TRP A 470 12.34 -10.89 -8.20
C TRP A 470 13.71 -10.32 -7.80
N TRP A 471 14.41 -9.64 -8.73
CA TRP A 471 15.66 -8.96 -8.42
C TRP A 471 15.48 -7.89 -7.35
N MET A 472 14.36 -7.16 -7.36
CA MET A 472 14.04 -6.19 -6.31
C MET A 472 13.84 -6.88 -4.96
N VAL A 473 13.12 -8.01 -4.90
CA VAL A 473 12.88 -8.76 -3.66
C VAL A 473 14.17 -9.33 -3.10
N VAL A 474 15.02 -9.94 -3.94
CA VAL A 474 16.24 -10.62 -3.50
C VAL A 474 17.35 -9.64 -3.14
N ALA A 475 17.54 -8.57 -3.91
CA ALA A 475 18.72 -7.71 -3.84
C ALA A 475 18.52 -6.36 -3.14
N LEU A 476 17.28 -5.86 -3.00
CA LEU A 476 17.03 -4.57 -2.36
C LEU A 476 16.73 -4.72 -0.87
N PRO A 477 17.32 -3.88 0.00
CA PRO A 477 17.15 -3.98 1.45
C PRO A 477 15.69 -3.75 1.86
N GLY A 478 15.12 -4.68 2.61
CA GLY A 478 13.76 -4.60 3.12
C GLY A 478 12.64 -4.75 2.08
N TYR A 479 12.98 -4.94 0.80
CA TYR A 479 11.97 -5.03 -0.26
C TYR A 479 11.09 -6.29 -0.14
N ALA A 480 11.62 -7.39 0.42
CA ALA A 480 10.88 -8.64 0.67
C ALA A 480 9.67 -8.48 1.61
N TYR A 481 9.56 -7.38 2.36
CA TYR A 481 8.40 -7.05 3.19
C TYR A 481 7.28 -6.33 2.44
N PHE A 482 7.55 -5.86 1.21
CA PHE A 482 6.54 -5.28 0.34
C PHE A 482 5.83 -6.36 -0.48
N ARG A 483 4.70 -5.99 -1.09
CA ARG A 483 3.86 -6.86 -1.88
C ARG A 483 3.22 -6.09 -3.05
N TYR A 484 2.66 -6.83 -4.00
CA TYR A 484 1.92 -6.30 -5.14
C TYR A 484 2.80 -5.67 -6.22
N PRO A 485 3.35 -6.48 -7.15
CA PRO A 485 4.13 -6.02 -8.29
C PRO A 485 3.42 -4.96 -9.15
N ALA A 486 2.09 -5.09 -9.28
CA ALA A 486 1.26 -4.15 -10.04
C ALA A 486 1.33 -2.69 -9.57
N LYS A 487 1.81 -2.41 -8.35
CA LYS A 487 2.05 -1.03 -7.89
C LYS A 487 3.06 -0.27 -8.76
N LEU A 488 3.95 -0.97 -9.43
CA LEU A 488 4.88 -0.38 -10.40
C LEU A 488 4.18 0.24 -11.62
N LEU A 489 2.95 -0.18 -11.94
CA LEU A 489 2.16 0.40 -13.02
C LEU A 489 1.91 1.91 -12.85
N THR A 490 1.87 2.43 -11.64
CA THR A 490 1.74 3.88 -11.39
C THR A 490 2.94 4.65 -11.95
N ILE A 491 4.13 4.07 -11.85
CA ILE A 491 5.35 4.63 -12.45
C ILE A 491 5.28 4.53 -13.98
N SER A 492 4.87 3.38 -14.51
CA SER A 492 4.68 3.18 -15.95
C SER A 492 3.70 4.21 -16.51
N ALA A 493 2.58 4.44 -15.80
CA ALA A 493 1.56 5.41 -16.18
C ALA A 493 2.12 6.84 -16.26
N LEU A 494 2.86 7.28 -15.24
CA LEU A 494 3.45 8.61 -15.24
C LEU A 494 4.53 8.77 -16.31
N ALA A 495 5.40 7.78 -16.46
CA ALA A 495 6.47 7.81 -17.47
C ALA A 495 5.91 7.86 -18.90
N LEU A 496 4.86 7.07 -19.19
CA LEU A 496 4.16 7.08 -20.47
C LEU A 496 3.54 8.46 -20.74
N SER A 497 2.82 9.03 -19.77
CA SER A 497 2.15 10.33 -19.90
C SER A 497 3.15 11.49 -20.15
N LEU A 498 4.32 11.46 -19.49
CA LEU A 498 5.37 12.45 -19.68
C LEU A 498 6.09 12.28 -21.04
N LEU A 499 6.33 11.04 -21.48
CA LEU A 499 6.85 10.77 -22.83
C LEU A 499 5.85 11.21 -23.91
N ALA A 500 4.56 11.02 -23.67
CA ALA A 500 3.49 11.49 -24.54
C ALA A 500 3.49 13.01 -24.68
N ALA A 501 3.61 13.75 -23.56
CA ALA A 501 3.72 15.22 -23.60
C ALA A 501 4.93 15.67 -24.41
N HIS A 502 6.09 15.04 -24.22
CA HIS A 502 7.30 15.32 -25.02
C HIS A 502 7.08 15.03 -26.51
N GLY A 503 6.43 13.90 -26.83
CA GLY A 503 6.08 13.52 -28.21
C GLY A 503 5.11 14.49 -28.84
N PHE A 504 4.15 14.99 -28.08
CA PHE A 504 3.15 15.93 -28.55
C PHE A 504 3.78 17.27 -28.96
N ASP A 505 4.66 17.83 -28.13
CA ASP A 505 5.38 19.07 -28.50
C ASP A 505 6.27 18.88 -29.71
N ARG A 506 6.91 17.74 -29.89
CA ARG A 506 7.67 17.42 -31.08
C ARG A 506 6.77 17.35 -32.31
N LEU A 507 5.62 16.73 -32.24
CA LEU A 507 4.64 16.66 -33.33
C LEU A 507 4.18 18.06 -33.72
N LEU A 508 3.87 18.93 -32.78
CA LEU A 508 3.43 20.30 -32.99
C LEU A 508 4.56 21.17 -33.61
N SER A 509 5.80 21.02 -33.14
CA SER A 509 6.94 21.79 -33.63
C SER A 509 7.29 21.46 -35.11
N VAL A 510 7.19 20.19 -35.49
CA VAL A 510 7.36 19.77 -36.91
C VAL A 510 6.29 20.39 -37.78
N ARG A 511 5.04 20.42 -37.30
CA ARG A 511 3.92 21.00 -38.04
C ARG A 511 4.09 22.50 -38.31
N THR A 512 4.47 23.28 -37.31
CA THR A 512 4.66 24.75 -37.44
C THR A 512 5.83 25.12 -38.33
N LYS A 513 6.90 24.31 -38.39
CA LYS A 513 8.03 24.52 -39.30
C LYS A 513 7.62 24.23 -40.73
N ASN A 514 6.90 23.14 -40.99
CA ASN A 514 6.42 22.80 -42.32
C ASN A 514 5.44 23.86 -42.91
N GLU A 515 4.66 24.50 -42.05
CA GLU A 515 3.76 25.60 -42.47
C GLU A 515 4.53 26.88 -42.85
N LYS A 516 5.70 27.14 -42.22
CA LYS A 516 6.48 28.37 -42.44
C LYS A 516 7.51 28.27 -43.58
N GLN A 517 8.12 27.11 -43.80
CA GLN A 517 9.30 27.01 -44.69
C GLN A 517 9.08 26.32 -46.05
N GLY A 518 7.94 25.64 -46.28
CA GLY A 518 7.68 25.00 -47.58
C GLY A 518 8.70 23.95 -48.06
N THR A 519 9.82 23.78 -47.34
CA THR A 519 10.97 22.94 -47.71
C THR A 519 10.91 21.58 -47.04
N LYS A 520 11.16 20.54 -47.79
CA LYS A 520 11.16 19.14 -47.35
C LYS A 520 12.59 18.74 -47.00
N ASP A 521 13.03 18.97 -45.73
CA ASP A 521 14.26 18.38 -45.23
C ASP A 521 14.09 16.86 -45.04
N GLU A 522 15.04 16.07 -45.57
CA GLU A 522 15.02 14.60 -45.51
C GLU A 522 14.94 14.03 -44.08
N GLY A 523 15.57 14.68 -43.11
CA GLY A 523 15.50 14.29 -41.69
C GLY A 523 14.11 14.48 -41.04
N GLN A 524 13.26 15.33 -41.60
CA GLN A 524 11.87 15.56 -41.18
C GLN A 524 10.89 14.56 -41.79
N ARG A 525 11.19 13.99 -42.97
CA ARG A 525 10.40 12.91 -43.58
C ARG A 525 10.38 11.63 -42.73
N THR A 526 11.49 11.29 -42.10
CA THR A 526 11.58 10.08 -41.27
C THR A 526 10.70 10.11 -40.02
N ASN A 527 10.56 11.27 -39.33
CA ASN A 527 9.75 11.40 -38.14
C ASN A 527 8.23 11.44 -38.43
N SER A 528 7.81 12.11 -39.51
CA SER A 528 6.40 12.10 -39.92
C SER A 528 5.97 10.74 -40.47
N GLY A 529 6.89 9.98 -41.07
CA GLY A 529 6.66 8.61 -41.54
C GLY A 529 6.41 7.62 -40.37
N ARG A 530 7.22 7.69 -39.29
CA ARG A 530 7.04 6.82 -38.12
C ARG A 530 5.68 7.01 -37.45
N TRP A 531 5.24 8.25 -37.26
CA TRP A 531 3.96 8.55 -36.65
C TRP A 531 2.78 7.98 -37.47
N ARG A 532 2.78 8.20 -38.77
CA ARG A 532 1.78 7.64 -39.68
C ARG A 532 1.80 6.11 -39.69
N PHE A 533 2.99 5.53 -39.68
CA PHE A 533 3.16 4.09 -39.58
C PHE A 533 2.54 3.52 -38.27
N LEU A 534 2.81 4.13 -37.12
CA LEU A 534 2.23 3.69 -35.85
C LEU A 534 0.69 3.78 -35.85
N ILE A 535 0.13 4.85 -36.39
CA ILE A 535 -1.34 4.95 -36.54
C ILE A 535 -1.87 3.88 -37.49
N ALA A 536 -1.24 3.71 -38.67
CA ALA A 536 -1.67 2.72 -39.68
C ALA A 536 -1.61 1.30 -39.10
N VAL A 537 -0.55 0.97 -38.32
CA VAL A 537 -0.43 -0.31 -37.62
C VAL A 537 -1.53 -0.47 -36.58
N ALA A 538 -1.79 0.55 -35.76
CA ALA A 538 -2.85 0.48 -34.74
C ALA A 538 -4.24 0.29 -35.39
N VAL A 539 -4.55 1.01 -36.47
CA VAL A 539 -5.81 0.88 -37.19
C VAL A 539 -5.91 -0.49 -37.88
N GLY A 540 -4.87 -0.87 -38.63
CA GLY A 540 -4.86 -2.14 -39.36
C GLY A 540 -4.97 -3.37 -38.42
N LEU A 541 -4.20 -3.36 -37.33
CA LEU A 541 -4.25 -4.43 -36.33
C LEU A 541 -5.64 -4.49 -35.67
N SER A 542 -6.23 -3.34 -35.31
CA SER A 542 -7.55 -3.28 -34.72
C SER A 542 -8.65 -3.82 -35.64
N LEU A 543 -8.61 -3.44 -36.93
CA LEU A 543 -9.55 -3.97 -37.93
C LEU A 543 -9.36 -5.47 -38.17
N ALA A 544 -8.12 -5.94 -38.24
CA ALA A 544 -7.82 -7.36 -38.34
C ALA A 544 -8.34 -8.17 -37.15
N CYS A 545 -8.07 -7.69 -35.93
CA CYS A 545 -8.60 -8.29 -34.71
C CYS A 545 -10.12 -8.24 -34.66
N TRP A 546 -10.74 -7.14 -35.11
CA TRP A 546 -12.19 -7.03 -35.20
C TRP A 546 -12.79 -8.10 -36.12
N LEU A 547 -12.24 -8.27 -37.33
CA LEU A 547 -12.66 -9.32 -38.27
C LEU A 547 -12.45 -10.72 -37.68
N MET A 548 -11.32 -10.95 -37.00
CA MET A 548 -11.04 -12.25 -36.37
C MET A 548 -12.06 -12.61 -35.28
N THR A 549 -12.68 -11.64 -34.61
CA THR A 549 -13.74 -11.93 -33.62
C THR A 549 -14.98 -12.56 -34.24
N PHE A 550 -15.26 -12.37 -35.50
CA PHE A 550 -16.37 -13.04 -36.19
C PHE A 550 -15.97 -14.45 -36.63
N VAL A 551 -14.75 -14.63 -37.13
CA VAL A 551 -14.23 -15.92 -37.59
C VAL A 551 -14.10 -16.90 -36.41
N LEU A 552 -13.60 -16.41 -35.27
CA LEU A 552 -13.34 -17.21 -34.09
C LEU A 552 -14.50 -17.23 -33.07
N ALA A 553 -15.65 -16.61 -33.38
CA ALA A 553 -16.75 -16.43 -32.41
C ALA A 553 -17.18 -17.75 -31.75
N THR A 554 -17.36 -18.83 -32.53
CA THR A 554 -17.81 -20.11 -32.00
C THR A 554 -16.76 -20.80 -31.11
N HIS A 555 -15.48 -20.70 -31.48
CA HIS A 555 -14.38 -21.24 -30.67
C HIS A 555 -14.22 -20.45 -29.36
N TRP A 556 -14.32 -19.13 -29.44
CA TRP A 556 -14.25 -18.22 -28.33
C TRP A 556 -15.39 -18.47 -27.32
N SER A 557 -16.63 -18.56 -27.82
CA SER A 557 -17.79 -18.85 -26.97
C SER A 557 -17.70 -20.21 -26.28
N ARG A 558 -17.22 -21.24 -26.96
CA ARG A 558 -16.98 -22.57 -26.35
C ARG A 558 -15.91 -22.51 -25.26
N TRP A 559 -14.81 -21.84 -25.51
CA TRP A 559 -13.72 -21.70 -24.52
C TRP A 559 -14.18 -20.92 -23.30
N LEU A 560 -14.87 -19.79 -23.49
CA LEU A 560 -15.35 -18.94 -22.40
C LEU A 560 -16.52 -19.55 -21.61
N SER A 561 -17.33 -20.42 -22.21
CA SER A 561 -18.42 -21.09 -21.48
C SER A 561 -17.92 -22.08 -20.41
N ALA A 562 -16.64 -22.47 -20.49
CA ALA A 562 -16.00 -23.30 -19.48
C ALA A 562 -15.32 -22.46 -18.37
N ALA A 563 -15.38 -21.13 -18.43
CA ALA A 563 -14.80 -20.27 -17.41
C ALA A 563 -15.52 -20.44 -16.06
N PRO A 564 -14.78 -20.50 -14.94
CA PRO A 564 -15.39 -20.60 -13.62
C PRO A 564 -16.15 -19.33 -13.28
N ASP A 565 -17.26 -19.47 -12.55
CA ASP A 565 -17.99 -18.33 -12.01
C ASP A 565 -17.11 -17.51 -11.07
N ASP A 566 -17.12 -16.16 -11.24
CA ASP A 566 -16.46 -15.28 -10.30
C ASP A 566 -17.32 -15.15 -9.04
N ALA A 567 -16.68 -15.34 -7.87
CA ALA A 567 -17.38 -15.30 -6.59
C ALA A 567 -18.10 -13.95 -6.33
N LEU A 568 -17.57 -12.83 -6.83
CA LEU A 568 -18.14 -11.50 -6.65
C LEU A 568 -19.01 -11.07 -7.84
N ALA A 569 -18.50 -11.28 -9.06
CA ALA A 569 -19.16 -10.83 -10.28
C ALA A 569 -20.10 -11.87 -10.93
N GLY A 570 -20.04 -13.15 -10.48
CA GLY A 570 -20.87 -14.24 -10.97
C GLY A 570 -20.46 -14.80 -12.32
N ALA A 571 -21.39 -15.46 -13.01
CA ALA A 571 -21.16 -16.08 -14.29
C ALA A 571 -20.68 -15.09 -15.35
N LEU A 572 -19.79 -15.54 -16.24
CA LEU A 572 -19.27 -14.73 -17.33
C LEU A 572 -20.36 -14.51 -18.41
N ASP A 573 -20.61 -13.24 -18.73
CA ASP A 573 -21.40 -12.82 -19.90
C ASP A 573 -20.55 -12.97 -21.15
N VAL A 574 -20.60 -14.14 -21.79
CA VAL A 574 -19.77 -14.49 -22.95
C VAL A 574 -20.06 -13.59 -24.14
N ASP A 575 -21.34 -13.40 -24.46
CA ASP A 575 -21.76 -12.56 -25.60
C ASP A 575 -21.41 -11.09 -25.37
N GLY A 576 -21.65 -10.60 -24.15
CA GLY A 576 -21.22 -9.25 -23.75
C GLY A 576 -19.71 -9.07 -23.80
N SER A 577 -18.91 -10.09 -23.48
CA SER A 577 -17.45 -10.07 -23.58
C SER A 577 -16.99 -9.89 -25.03
N LEU A 578 -17.57 -10.66 -25.96
CA LEU A 578 -17.32 -10.54 -27.40
C LEU A 578 -17.75 -9.17 -27.95
N HIS A 579 -18.89 -8.67 -27.50
CA HIS A 579 -19.36 -7.33 -27.85
C HIS A 579 -18.38 -6.26 -27.38
N ASP A 580 -17.92 -6.34 -26.13
CA ASP A 580 -16.94 -5.36 -25.59
C ASP A 580 -15.61 -5.40 -26.36
N LEU A 581 -15.12 -6.59 -26.73
CA LEU A 581 -13.93 -6.75 -27.56
C LEU A 581 -14.10 -6.13 -28.94
N ARG A 582 -15.21 -6.41 -29.63
CA ARG A 582 -15.52 -5.83 -30.95
C ARG A 582 -15.57 -4.32 -30.88
N TRP A 583 -16.20 -3.80 -29.83
CA TRP A 583 -16.30 -2.36 -29.61
C TRP A 583 -14.93 -1.72 -29.33
N ALA A 584 -14.08 -2.37 -28.53
CA ALA A 584 -12.73 -1.90 -28.23
C ALA A 584 -11.87 -1.79 -29.51
N PHE A 585 -11.93 -2.79 -30.38
CA PHE A 585 -11.21 -2.80 -31.65
C PHE A 585 -11.72 -1.71 -32.62
N LEU A 586 -13.04 -1.60 -32.77
CA LEU A 586 -13.67 -0.62 -33.63
C LEU A 586 -13.42 0.82 -33.14
N GLN A 587 -13.55 1.04 -31.83
CA GLN A 587 -13.25 2.32 -31.19
C GLN A 587 -11.80 2.76 -31.46
N THR A 588 -10.85 1.85 -31.26
CA THR A 588 -9.42 2.14 -31.51
C THR A 588 -9.15 2.42 -32.99
N ALA A 589 -9.76 1.65 -33.90
CA ALA A 589 -9.63 1.90 -35.34
C ALA A 589 -10.22 3.27 -35.74
N GLY A 590 -11.42 3.58 -35.27
CA GLY A 590 -12.08 4.86 -35.54
C GLY A 590 -11.31 6.06 -34.99
N LEU A 591 -10.86 5.94 -33.74
CA LEU A 591 -10.06 6.99 -33.09
C LEU A 591 -8.70 7.15 -33.76
N GLY A 592 -8.05 6.04 -34.12
CA GLY A 592 -6.81 6.07 -34.89
C GLY A 592 -6.96 6.77 -36.26
N ALA A 593 -8.03 6.48 -36.99
CA ALA A 593 -8.36 7.17 -38.26
C ALA A 593 -8.61 8.67 -38.02
N CYS A 594 -9.37 9.03 -36.98
CA CYS A 594 -9.61 10.43 -36.59
C CYS A 594 -8.31 11.17 -36.27
N LEU A 595 -7.43 10.57 -35.47
CA LEU A 595 -6.11 11.13 -35.13
C LEU A 595 -5.21 11.22 -36.35
N GLY A 596 -5.25 10.24 -37.25
CA GLY A 596 -4.56 10.26 -38.54
C GLY A 596 -4.99 11.43 -39.40
N TRP A 597 -6.29 11.67 -39.49
CA TRP A 597 -6.86 12.81 -40.22
C TRP A 597 -6.48 14.15 -39.55
N LEU A 598 -6.65 14.26 -38.22
CA LEU A 598 -6.44 15.50 -37.45
C LEU A 598 -4.97 15.97 -37.47
N PHE A 599 -4.00 15.06 -37.48
CA PHE A 599 -2.57 15.37 -37.46
C PHE A 599 -1.85 15.16 -38.78
N SER A 600 -2.53 14.79 -39.87
CA SER A 600 -1.92 14.68 -41.20
C SER A 600 -1.67 16.07 -41.82
N PRO A 601 -0.44 16.40 -42.19
CA PRO A 601 -0.20 17.63 -42.96
C PRO A 601 -0.59 17.39 -44.41
N GLY A 602 -1.59 18.06 -44.91
CA GLY A 602 -1.62 18.29 -46.31
C GLY A 602 -2.89 18.14 -47.15
N ARG A 603 -3.12 17.17 -48.01
CA ARG A 603 -4.08 17.26 -49.09
C ARG A 603 -5.55 17.22 -48.68
N ALA A 604 -5.91 16.44 -47.68
CA ALA A 604 -7.30 16.32 -47.21
C ALA A 604 -7.82 17.61 -46.51
N CYS A 605 -6.96 18.35 -45.79
CA CYS A 605 -7.34 19.62 -45.17
C CYS A 605 -7.44 20.77 -46.16
N ARG A 606 -6.73 20.72 -47.31
CA ARG A 606 -6.78 21.77 -48.35
C ARG A 606 -8.03 21.70 -49.21
N SER A 607 -8.61 20.51 -49.35
CA SER A 607 -9.86 20.32 -50.10
C SER A 607 -11.09 20.84 -49.38
N LEU A 608 -11.03 21.03 -48.04
CA LEU A 608 -12.11 21.54 -47.20
C LEU A 608 -12.03 23.06 -46.90
N GLY A 609 -11.20 23.82 -47.63
CA GLY A 609 -11.12 25.27 -47.55
C GLY A 609 -10.82 25.80 -46.15
N ASP A 610 -11.60 26.78 -45.70
CA ASP A 610 -11.43 27.44 -44.40
C ASP A 610 -11.68 26.51 -43.20
N PHE A 611 -12.58 25.54 -43.32
CA PHE A 611 -12.83 24.55 -42.33
C PHE A 611 -11.62 23.68 -42.04
N GLY A 612 -10.89 23.26 -43.07
CA GLY A 612 -9.63 22.52 -42.92
C GLY A 612 -8.53 23.34 -42.24
N ARG A 613 -8.45 24.65 -42.47
CA ARG A 613 -7.53 25.56 -41.78
C ARG A 613 -7.88 25.74 -40.31
N LEU A 614 -9.16 25.88 -39.99
CA LEU A 614 -9.66 25.99 -38.60
C LEU A 614 -9.43 24.71 -37.82
N ALA A 615 -9.79 23.55 -38.41
CA ALA A 615 -9.54 22.23 -37.82
C ALA A 615 -8.06 21.99 -37.52
N GLY A 616 -7.19 22.46 -38.43
CA GLY A 616 -5.75 22.44 -38.28
C GLY A 616 -5.24 23.22 -37.07
N ARG A 617 -5.73 24.41 -36.82
CA ARG A 617 -5.37 25.26 -35.69
C ARG A 617 -5.93 24.68 -34.37
N ALA A 618 -7.10 24.07 -34.40
CA ALA A 618 -7.76 23.45 -33.26
C ALA A 618 -7.22 22.05 -32.94
N ALA A 619 -6.48 21.40 -33.81
CA ALA A 619 -6.01 20.01 -33.67
C ALA A 619 -5.36 19.68 -32.32
N PRO A 620 -4.49 20.55 -31.73
CA PRO A 620 -3.92 20.24 -30.42
C PRO A 620 -4.97 20.18 -29.32
N ALA A 621 -5.93 21.08 -29.30
CA ALA A 621 -7.01 21.09 -28.32
C ALA A 621 -7.97 19.92 -28.55
N LEU A 622 -8.33 19.64 -29.79
CA LEU A 622 -9.19 18.51 -30.16
C LEU A 622 -8.56 17.18 -29.80
N GLY A 623 -7.25 16.98 -30.00
CA GLY A 623 -6.54 15.77 -29.60
C GLY A 623 -6.59 15.54 -28.07
N VAL A 624 -6.44 16.61 -27.29
CA VAL A 624 -6.56 16.55 -25.83
C VAL A 624 -8.00 16.24 -25.40
N LEU A 625 -8.99 16.91 -25.98
CA LEU A 625 -10.42 16.69 -25.66
C LEU A 625 -10.88 15.30 -26.06
N LEU A 626 -10.44 14.78 -27.21
CA LEU A 626 -10.71 13.40 -27.64
C LEU A 626 -10.14 12.40 -26.64
N THR A 627 -8.89 12.59 -26.17
CA THR A 627 -8.29 11.74 -25.16
C THR A 627 -9.05 11.83 -23.83
N ALA A 628 -9.50 13.03 -23.44
CA ALA A 628 -10.29 13.21 -22.21
C ALA A 628 -11.64 12.48 -22.29
N ALA A 629 -12.35 12.61 -23.41
CA ALA A 629 -13.63 11.93 -23.64
C ALA A 629 -13.45 10.40 -23.73
N GLU A 630 -12.41 9.96 -24.43
CA GLU A 630 -12.06 8.54 -24.55
C GLU A 630 -11.83 7.89 -23.18
N LEU A 631 -11.01 8.52 -22.33
CA LEU A 631 -10.71 8.01 -20.99
C LEU A 631 -11.94 8.07 -20.06
N ALA A 632 -12.75 9.11 -20.16
CA ALA A 632 -14.01 9.20 -19.44
C ALA A 632 -14.94 8.02 -19.75
N LEU A 633 -15.14 7.72 -21.03
CA LEU A 633 -15.98 6.62 -21.49
C LEU A 633 -15.38 5.24 -21.15
N ALA A 634 -14.07 5.09 -21.29
CA ALA A 634 -13.38 3.83 -20.96
C ALA A 634 -13.43 3.48 -19.48
N HIS A 635 -13.41 4.46 -18.56
CA HIS A 635 -13.18 4.21 -17.14
C HIS A 635 -14.34 4.63 -16.22
N GLY A 636 -15.39 5.30 -16.71
CA GLY A 636 -16.51 5.72 -15.90
C GLY A 636 -17.20 4.59 -15.13
N TRP A 637 -17.26 3.39 -15.69
CA TRP A 637 -17.82 2.20 -15.06
C TRP A 637 -17.03 1.70 -13.84
N MET A 638 -15.75 2.08 -13.71
CA MET A 638 -14.86 1.62 -12.62
C MET A 638 -15.19 2.25 -11.27
N VAL A 639 -16.02 3.29 -11.21
CA VAL A 639 -16.34 4.03 -9.98
C VAL A 639 -17.82 3.82 -9.61
N PRO A 640 -18.22 2.59 -9.20
CA PRO A 640 -19.58 2.35 -8.77
C PRO A 640 -19.88 3.07 -7.45
N THR A 641 -21.11 3.53 -7.31
CA THR A 641 -21.60 4.31 -6.16
C THR A 641 -22.87 3.71 -5.58
N ALA A 642 -23.08 3.88 -4.28
CA ALA A 642 -24.34 3.54 -3.59
C ALA A 642 -24.87 4.74 -2.82
N THR A 643 -26.13 4.67 -2.41
CA THR A 643 -26.78 5.70 -1.57
C THR A 643 -26.13 5.77 -0.20
N LEU A 644 -26.05 6.95 0.40
CA LEU A 644 -25.46 7.15 1.75
C LEU A 644 -26.24 6.42 2.84
N ASP A 645 -27.52 6.13 2.60
CA ASP A 645 -28.36 5.32 3.48
C ASP A 645 -27.69 3.97 3.85
N HIS A 646 -26.91 3.41 2.92
CA HIS A 646 -26.13 2.20 3.19
C HIS A 646 -25.16 2.35 4.39
N TRP A 647 -24.49 3.49 4.57
CA TRP A 647 -23.56 3.72 5.67
C TRP A 647 -24.23 4.34 6.91
N GLN A 648 -25.42 4.90 6.78
CA GLN A 648 -26.16 5.54 7.86
C GLN A 648 -27.01 4.57 8.67
N ARG A 649 -27.52 3.49 8.04
CA ARG A 649 -28.25 2.44 8.75
C ARG A 649 -27.31 1.56 9.55
N PRO A 650 -27.67 1.17 10.78
CA PRO A 650 -26.91 0.19 11.52
C PRO A 650 -26.83 -1.16 10.80
N ALA A 651 -25.79 -1.92 11.06
CA ALA A 651 -25.65 -3.29 10.55
C ALA A 651 -26.65 -4.21 11.27
N TYR A 652 -27.36 -5.07 10.53
CA TYR A 652 -28.41 -5.92 11.07
C TYR A 652 -27.96 -6.72 12.30
N PHE A 653 -26.83 -7.45 12.21
CA PHE A 653 -26.37 -8.25 13.35
C PHE A 653 -25.85 -7.40 14.51
N ALA A 654 -25.36 -6.18 14.25
CA ALA A 654 -25.03 -5.26 15.33
C ALA A 654 -26.28 -4.83 16.13
N GLU A 655 -27.41 -4.58 15.46
CA GLU A 655 -28.68 -4.29 16.14
C GLU A 655 -29.18 -5.48 16.95
N GLN A 656 -29.05 -6.71 16.43
CA GLN A 656 -29.46 -7.92 17.16
C GLN A 656 -28.59 -8.13 18.40
N ILE A 657 -27.27 -7.91 18.31
CA ILE A 657 -26.36 -7.97 19.45
C ILE A 657 -26.72 -6.88 20.46
N ALA A 658 -26.95 -5.65 20.03
CA ALA A 658 -27.34 -4.56 20.93
C ALA A 658 -28.66 -4.83 21.62
N ALA A 659 -29.63 -5.42 20.95
CA ALA A 659 -30.90 -5.82 21.53
C ALA A 659 -30.73 -6.91 22.59
N ALA A 660 -29.89 -7.92 22.32
CA ALA A 660 -29.58 -9.00 23.27
C ALA A 660 -28.82 -8.49 24.52
N GLU A 661 -27.98 -7.48 24.37
CA GLU A 661 -27.22 -6.90 25.49
C GLU A 661 -28.03 -5.93 26.36
N ARG A 662 -29.07 -5.28 25.83
CA ARG A 662 -29.94 -4.37 26.61
C ARG A 662 -30.68 -5.06 27.75
N VAL A 663 -30.91 -6.35 27.64
CA VAL A 663 -31.64 -7.16 28.66
C VAL A 663 -30.73 -7.57 29.84
N ARG A 664 -29.43 -7.31 29.78
CA ARG A 664 -28.46 -7.73 30.78
C ARG A 664 -28.25 -6.67 31.86
N GLU A 665 -28.29 -7.10 33.12
CA GLU A 665 -28.13 -6.23 34.28
C GLU A 665 -26.73 -5.62 34.43
N SER A 666 -25.68 -6.28 33.93
CA SER A 666 -24.29 -5.81 34.03
C SER A 666 -23.50 -6.16 32.76
N PRO A 667 -23.51 -5.27 31.74
CA PRO A 667 -22.80 -5.52 30.51
C PRO A 667 -21.27 -5.46 30.75
N GLN A 668 -20.58 -6.60 30.55
CA GLN A 668 -19.11 -6.65 30.48
C GLN A 668 -18.64 -6.64 29.04
N PRO A 669 -17.45 -6.07 28.74
CA PRO A 669 -16.90 -6.09 27.39
C PRO A 669 -16.73 -7.52 26.87
N PHE A 670 -17.13 -7.73 25.61
CA PHE A 670 -17.12 -9.03 24.93
C PHE A 670 -16.59 -8.89 23.50
N ARG A 671 -16.40 -10.03 22.82
CA ARG A 671 -16.03 -10.08 21.41
C ARG A 671 -16.98 -10.94 20.60
N VAL A 672 -16.96 -10.68 19.31
CA VAL A 672 -17.71 -11.41 18.29
C VAL A 672 -16.73 -12.22 17.45
N PHE A 673 -16.97 -13.51 17.34
CA PHE A 673 -16.34 -14.35 16.34
C PHE A 673 -17.19 -14.30 15.07
N ARG A 674 -16.57 -14.00 13.95
CA ARG A 674 -17.18 -14.07 12.64
C ARG A 674 -16.45 -15.13 11.82
N ALA A 675 -17.19 -16.06 11.23
CA ALA A 675 -16.59 -17.07 10.36
C ALA A 675 -15.85 -16.44 9.16
N ALA A 676 -14.84 -17.12 8.65
CA ALA A 676 -14.05 -16.64 7.51
C ALA A 676 -14.92 -16.37 6.28
N ARG A 677 -14.54 -15.38 5.46
CA ARG A 677 -15.35 -14.94 4.31
C ARG A 677 -15.68 -16.08 3.34
N GLN A 678 -14.76 -17.00 3.12
CA GLN A 678 -14.92 -18.13 2.22
C GLN A 678 -16.09 -19.06 2.61
N ALA A 679 -16.45 -19.08 3.90
CA ALA A 679 -17.57 -19.86 4.40
C ALA A 679 -18.95 -19.32 3.99
N TRP A 680 -19.03 -18.08 3.52
CA TRP A 680 -20.29 -17.34 3.40
C TRP A 680 -20.84 -17.23 1.99
N TRP A 681 -20.05 -17.53 0.95
CA TRP A 681 -20.52 -17.37 -0.41
C TRP A 681 -21.72 -18.29 -0.66
N PRO A 682 -22.94 -17.78 -0.81
CA PRO A 682 -24.11 -18.61 -1.08
C PRO A 682 -23.95 -19.23 -2.48
N HIS A 683 -24.27 -20.49 -2.62
CA HIS A 683 -24.31 -21.16 -3.94
C HIS A 683 -25.23 -20.45 -4.94
N ASP A 684 -26.23 -19.75 -4.43
CA ASP A 684 -27.20 -18.99 -5.24
C ASP A 684 -26.75 -17.58 -5.61
N TRP A 685 -25.58 -17.13 -5.10
CA TRP A 685 -25.08 -15.79 -5.40
C TRP A 685 -24.88 -15.55 -6.89
N ALA A 686 -24.46 -16.56 -7.63
CA ALA A 686 -24.32 -16.52 -9.08
C ALA A 686 -25.65 -16.31 -9.81
N LYS A 687 -26.79 -16.65 -9.19
CA LYS A 687 -28.13 -16.53 -9.77
C LYS A 687 -28.77 -15.15 -9.57
N ILE A 688 -28.19 -14.29 -8.71
CA ILE A 688 -28.71 -12.93 -8.50
C ILE A 688 -28.34 -12.05 -9.69
N LEU A 689 -29.26 -11.22 -10.16
CA LEU A 689 -29.04 -10.25 -11.24
C LEU A 689 -27.83 -9.35 -10.89
N VAL A 690 -26.96 -9.12 -11.85
CA VAL A 690 -25.66 -8.45 -11.64
C VAL A 690 -25.82 -7.03 -11.07
N SER A 691 -26.84 -6.29 -11.49
CA SER A 691 -27.20 -4.97 -10.94
C SER A 691 -27.57 -5.04 -9.46
N GLU A 692 -28.14 -6.14 -9.01
CA GLU A 692 -28.55 -6.37 -7.62
C GLU A 692 -27.41 -6.92 -6.77
N ARG A 693 -26.48 -7.69 -7.35
CA ARG A 693 -25.31 -8.26 -6.65
C ARG A 693 -24.48 -7.21 -5.96
N GLN A 694 -24.19 -6.11 -6.63
CA GLN A 694 -23.39 -5.05 -6.03
C GLN A 694 -24.05 -4.53 -4.74
N GLN A 695 -25.35 -4.26 -4.77
CA GLN A 695 -26.08 -3.80 -3.59
C GLN A 695 -26.20 -4.91 -2.54
N ALA A 696 -26.47 -6.14 -2.97
CA ALA A 696 -26.53 -7.30 -2.10
C ALA A 696 -25.19 -7.57 -1.42
N GLY A 697 -24.07 -7.49 -2.16
CA GLY A 697 -22.72 -7.64 -1.61
C GLY A 697 -22.36 -6.57 -0.58
N LEU A 698 -22.70 -5.32 -0.85
CA LEU A 698 -22.49 -4.24 0.10
C LEU A 698 -23.30 -4.42 1.39
N ARG A 699 -24.58 -4.81 1.26
CA ARG A 699 -25.44 -5.11 2.41
C ARG A 699 -24.93 -6.30 3.19
N PHE A 700 -24.53 -7.36 2.49
CA PHE A 700 -23.93 -8.55 3.10
C PHE A 700 -22.69 -8.21 3.92
N ASP A 701 -21.71 -7.50 3.34
CA ASP A 701 -20.49 -7.12 4.03
C ASP A 701 -20.80 -6.30 5.29
N ARG A 702 -21.71 -5.31 5.19
CA ARG A 702 -22.13 -4.49 6.33
C ARG A 702 -22.85 -5.30 7.40
N ASP A 703 -23.87 -6.05 7.01
CA ASP A 703 -24.75 -6.76 7.95
C ASP A 703 -24.01 -7.89 8.65
N THR A 704 -22.99 -8.49 8.01
CA THR A 704 -22.07 -9.46 8.60
C THR A 704 -20.80 -8.83 9.20
N LEU A 705 -20.74 -7.51 9.36
CA LEU A 705 -19.67 -6.76 10.04
C LEU A 705 -18.30 -6.83 9.33
N PHE A 706 -18.25 -7.21 8.06
CA PHE A 706 -17.01 -7.42 7.31
C PHE A 706 -16.63 -6.19 6.47
N PRO A 707 -15.35 -5.91 6.28
CA PRO A 707 -14.20 -6.30 7.13
C PRO A 707 -14.00 -5.34 8.31
N LYS A 708 -14.51 -4.08 8.21
CA LYS A 708 -14.35 -3.02 9.21
C LYS A 708 -15.68 -2.39 9.67
N TYR A 709 -16.83 -2.85 9.20
CA TYR A 709 -18.13 -2.29 9.60
C TYR A 709 -18.48 -2.49 11.08
N HIS A 710 -17.82 -3.43 11.77
CA HIS A 710 -17.91 -3.59 13.22
C HIS A 710 -17.46 -2.32 13.99
N LEU A 711 -16.52 -1.53 13.42
CA LEU A 711 -16.03 -0.27 14.02
C LEU A 711 -17.13 0.78 14.14
N ASP A 712 -18.09 0.81 13.19
CA ASP A 712 -19.19 1.76 13.20
C ASP A 712 -20.16 1.50 14.37
N SER A 713 -20.29 0.23 14.76
CA SER A 713 -21.15 -0.23 15.84
C SER A 713 -20.44 -0.40 17.19
N GLY A 714 -19.14 -0.10 17.27
CA GLY A 714 -18.35 -0.25 18.48
C GLY A 714 -18.08 -1.71 18.90
N LEU A 715 -18.30 -2.68 18.00
CA LEU A 715 -18.10 -4.10 18.27
C LEU A 715 -16.67 -4.53 18.08
N SER A 716 -16.22 -5.50 18.87
CA SER A 716 -14.89 -6.08 18.80
C SER A 716 -14.92 -7.42 18.06
N LEU A 717 -14.19 -7.52 16.92
CA LEU A 717 -14.07 -8.76 16.15
C LEU A 717 -12.77 -9.50 16.47
N LEU A 718 -12.86 -10.83 16.60
CA LEU A 718 -11.70 -11.70 16.75
C LEU A 718 -10.94 -11.90 15.43
N GLU A 719 -11.59 -11.79 14.29
CA GLU A 719 -10.98 -11.95 12.97
C GLU A 719 -11.35 -10.76 12.08
N ALA A 720 -10.79 -9.61 12.42
CA ALA A 720 -10.85 -8.44 11.56
C ALA A 720 -9.74 -8.51 10.50
N ASP A 721 -10.02 -7.99 9.30
CA ASP A 721 -9.04 -7.90 8.24
C ASP A 721 -8.04 -6.77 8.54
N ASP A 722 -6.77 -7.11 8.71
CA ASP A 722 -5.67 -6.18 8.95
C ASP A 722 -4.51 -6.38 7.96
N THR A 723 -3.74 -5.32 7.75
CA THR A 723 -2.64 -5.31 6.79
C THR A 723 -1.38 -5.93 7.37
N LEU A 724 -1.21 -5.86 8.70
CA LEU A 724 -0.06 -6.34 9.47
C LEU A 724 -0.55 -7.06 10.73
N ALA A 725 -0.87 -8.35 10.61
CA ALA A 725 -1.31 -9.16 11.72
C ALA A 725 -0.15 -9.57 12.63
N SER A 726 -0.42 -9.72 13.94
CA SER A 726 0.53 -10.35 14.85
C SER A 726 0.78 -11.80 14.46
N GLN A 727 2.06 -12.20 14.35
CA GLN A 727 2.46 -13.58 14.08
C GLN A 727 1.93 -14.53 15.15
N ASP A 728 2.05 -14.14 16.43
CA ASP A 728 1.57 -14.95 17.57
C ASP A 728 0.06 -15.16 17.51
N TYR A 729 -0.70 -14.10 17.23
CA TYR A 729 -2.16 -14.18 17.11
C TYR A 729 -2.61 -15.03 15.92
N ARG A 730 -1.99 -14.83 14.74
CA ARG A 730 -2.27 -15.65 13.56
C ARG A 730 -1.95 -17.13 13.78
N THR A 731 -0.83 -17.40 14.48
CA THR A 731 -0.44 -18.77 14.83
C THR A 731 -1.40 -19.39 15.85
N PHE A 732 -1.85 -18.62 16.84
CA PHE A 732 -2.83 -19.05 17.82
C PHE A 732 -4.13 -19.51 17.14
N LEU A 733 -4.69 -18.69 16.27
CA LEU A 733 -5.90 -19.03 15.50
C LEU A 733 -5.69 -20.20 14.55
N ARG A 734 -4.52 -20.31 13.92
CA ARG A 734 -4.18 -21.43 13.02
C ARG A 734 -4.16 -22.73 13.80
N VAL A 735 -3.49 -22.79 14.93
CA VAL A 735 -3.45 -23.97 15.80
C VAL A 735 -4.84 -24.33 16.33
N ALA A 736 -5.63 -23.30 16.71
CA ALA A 736 -7.01 -23.52 17.13
C ALA A 736 -7.88 -24.10 16.00
N ARG A 737 -7.69 -23.69 14.74
CA ARG A 737 -8.38 -24.25 13.57
C ARG A 737 -7.95 -25.67 13.23
N GLN A 738 -6.67 -26.00 13.42
CA GLN A 738 -6.18 -27.37 13.19
C GLN A 738 -6.83 -28.39 14.14
N ALA A 739 -7.21 -27.94 15.35
CA ALA A 739 -7.88 -28.74 16.36
C ALA A 739 -9.42 -28.63 16.33
N GLY A 740 -9.95 -27.68 15.58
CA GLY A 740 -11.37 -27.40 15.48
C GLY A 740 -12.12 -28.24 14.43
N PRO A 741 -13.44 -28.16 14.38
CA PRO A 741 -14.23 -28.88 13.41
C PRO A 741 -14.04 -28.34 11.99
N ARG A 742 -14.09 -29.25 11.01
CA ARG A 742 -14.20 -28.90 9.60
C ARG A 742 -15.66 -28.79 9.17
N ARG A 743 -15.99 -27.71 8.47
CA ARG A 743 -17.34 -27.40 8.00
C ARG A 743 -17.47 -27.60 6.50
N ALA A 744 -18.67 -27.49 5.97
CA ALA A 744 -18.92 -27.58 4.53
C ALA A 744 -18.02 -26.61 3.74
N GLY A 745 -17.45 -27.07 2.62
CA GLY A 745 -16.46 -26.30 1.85
C GLY A 745 -15.05 -26.33 2.42
N ASP A 746 -14.73 -27.31 3.28
CA ASP A 746 -13.42 -27.50 3.94
C ASP A 746 -12.94 -26.30 4.77
N VAL A 747 -13.88 -25.50 5.29
CA VAL A 747 -13.57 -24.36 6.17
C VAL A 747 -13.32 -24.87 7.59
N ALA A 748 -12.10 -24.63 8.11
CA ALA A 748 -11.75 -24.95 9.48
C ALA A 748 -12.24 -23.85 10.44
N GLU A 749 -13.09 -24.23 11.40
CA GLU A 749 -13.52 -23.37 12.52
C GLU A 749 -12.52 -23.49 13.68
N PRO A 750 -12.16 -22.39 14.38
CA PRO A 750 -11.35 -22.50 15.60
C PRO A 750 -12.04 -23.35 16.68
N HIS A 751 -11.27 -24.16 17.40
CA HIS A 751 -11.77 -24.96 18.52
C HIS A 751 -12.43 -24.06 19.57
N ARG A 752 -13.54 -24.50 20.14
CA ARG A 752 -14.35 -23.70 21.09
C ARG A 752 -13.56 -23.16 22.27
N SER A 753 -12.72 -23.98 22.87
CA SER A 753 -11.91 -23.55 24.02
C SER A 753 -11.04 -22.31 23.71
N ALA A 754 -10.58 -22.18 22.48
CA ALA A 754 -9.84 -21.00 22.05
C ALA A 754 -10.75 -19.77 21.90
N LEU A 755 -11.96 -19.94 21.40
CA LEU A 755 -12.96 -18.87 21.30
C LEU A 755 -13.43 -18.41 22.70
N ASP A 756 -13.61 -19.37 23.63
CA ASP A 756 -14.01 -19.08 25.02
C ASP A 756 -12.98 -18.16 25.70
N VAL A 757 -11.70 -18.49 25.61
CA VAL A 757 -10.58 -17.72 26.19
C VAL A 757 -10.44 -16.33 25.56
N LEU A 758 -10.79 -16.18 24.29
CA LEU A 758 -10.78 -14.88 23.59
C LEU A 758 -12.05 -14.05 23.85
N ALA A 759 -12.89 -14.44 24.81
CA ALA A 759 -14.14 -13.77 25.20
C ALA A 759 -15.17 -13.68 24.04
N ALA A 760 -15.22 -14.71 23.18
CA ALA A 760 -16.16 -14.78 22.07
C ALA A 760 -17.58 -15.09 22.58
N ARG A 761 -18.31 -14.06 22.98
CA ARG A 761 -19.71 -14.19 23.43
C ARG A 761 -20.67 -14.47 22.28
N TYR A 762 -20.48 -13.82 21.15
CA TYR A 762 -21.31 -14.00 19.97
C TYR A 762 -20.54 -14.69 18.88
N LEU A 763 -21.23 -15.60 18.18
CA LEU A 763 -20.69 -16.35 17.06
C LEU A 763 -21.58 -16.07 15.85
N LEU A 764 -21.03 -15.35 14.88
CA LEU A 764 -21.69 -15.04 13.63
C LEU A 764 -21.17 -15.99 12.54
N VAL A 765 -21.99 -16.93 12.16
CA VAL A 765 -21.61 -18.07 11.29
C VAL A 765 -22.62 -18.29 10.16
N PRO A 766 -22.25 -19.00 9.07
CA PRO A 766 -23.20 -19.39 8.04
C PRO A 766 -24.35 -20.23 8.60
N ASN A 767 -25.52 -20.14 7.96
CA ASN A 767 -26.63 -21.02 8.29
C ASN A 767 -26.22 -22.50 8.10
N GLY A 768 -26.78 -23.38 8.93
CA GLY A 768 -26.44 -24.79 8.92
C GLY A 768 -25.19 -25.18 9.70
N TRP A 769 -24.44 -24.21 10.26
CA TRP A 769 -23.40 -24.54 11.23
C TRP A 769 -24.05 -24.81 12.59
N ASP A 770 -23.91 -26.03 13.09
CA ASP A 770 -24.29 -26.36 14.45
C ASP A 770 -23.26 -25.81 15.41
N CYS A 771 -23.70 -24.94 16.29
CA CYS A 771 -22.87 -24.30 17.30
C CYS A 771 -23.21 -24.74 18.71
N ALA A 772 -23.87 -25.88 18.93
CA ALA A 772 -24.14 -26.39 20.24
C ALA A 772 -22.87 -26.45 21.13
N PRO A 773 -22.95 -26.13 22.43
CA PRO A 773 -24.13 -25.78 23.21
C PRO A 773 -24.60 -24.32 23.15
N ALA A 774 -24.19 -23.55 22.15
CA ALA A 774 -24.60 -22.16 22.00
C ALA A 774 -26.10 -22.03 21.71
N THR A 775 -26.69 -20.92 22.16
CA THR A 775 -28.09 -20.61 21.95
C THR A 775 -28.27 -19.71 20.72
N ARG A 776 -29.16 -20.07 19.81
CA ARG A 776 -29.47 -19.27 18.62
C ARG A 776 -30.20 -17.96 19.02
N VAL A 777 -29.71 -16.83 18.54
CA VAL A 777 -30.29 -15.50 18.82
C VAL A 777 -31.12 -15.03 17.64
N SER A 778 -30.55 -15.10 16.42
CA SER A 778 -31.18 -14.52 15.25
C SER A 778 -30.63 -15.14 13.97
N ASP A 779 -31.50 -15.26 12.99
CA ASP A 779 -31.13 -15.51 11.59
C ASP A 779 -31.30 -14.23 10.78
N ALA A 780 -30.57 -14.11 9.71
CA ALA A 780 -30.79 -13.03 8.76
C ALA A 780 -32.20 -13.16 8.18
N ARG A 781 -32.98 -12.09 8.26
CA ARG A 781 -34.30 -11.98 7.61
C ARG A 781 -34.14 -11.54 6.16
N GLU A 782 -35.13 -11.82 5.34
CA GLU A 782 -35.14 -11.34 3.96
C GLU A 782 -35.11 -9.80 3.90
N LEU A 783 -34.13 -9.26 3.19
CA LEU A 783 -33.87 -7.82 3.07
C LEU A 783 -34.63 -7.20 1.88
N GLY A 784 -35.90 -7.55 1.72
CA GLY A 784 -36.78 -7.04 0.67
C GLY A 784 -37.06 -8.01 -0.48
N PRO A 785 -37.99 -7.68 -1.36
CA PRO A 785 -38.40 -8.59 -2.43
C PRO A 785 -37.22 -8.89 -3.38
N GLY A 786 -36.90 -10.15 -3.52
CA GLY A 786 -35.89 -10.65 -4.44
C GLY A 786 -34.44 -10.74 -3.93
N ILE A 787 -34.11 -10.19 -2.75
CA ILE A 787 -32.78 -10.24 -2.17
C ILE A 787 -32.80 -11.23 -1.01
N ARG A 788 -32.28 -12.45 -1.25
CA ARG A 788 -32.08 -13.42 -0.17
C ARG A 788 -31.04 -12.90 0.81
N PRO A 789 -31.28 -12.99 2.15
CA PRO A 789 -30.34 -12.50 3.13
C PRO A 789 -29.05 -13.27 3.11
N ALA A 790 -28.02 -12.65 3.69
CA ALA A 790 -26.83 -13.36 4.08
C ALA A 790 -27.25 -14.65 4.80
N ASN A 791 -26.75 -15.78 4.31
CA ASN A 791 -27.00 -17.08 4.91
C ASN A 791 -26.26 -17.16 6.26
N ALA A 792 -26.71 -16.40 7.25
CA ALA A 792 -26.02 -16.10 8.50
C ALA A 792 -26.90 -16.31 9.72
N THR A 793 -26.33 -16.94 10.75
CA THR A 793 -26.94 -17.14 12.06
C THR A 793 -26.07 -16.55 13.13
N LEU A 794 -26.70 -15.87 14.09
CA LEU A 794 -26.05 -15.36 15.29
C LEU A 794 -26.35 -16.26 16.49
N TRP A 795 -25.28 -16.73 17.17
CA TRP A 795 -25.36 -17.56 18.35
C TRP A 795 -24.75 -16.87 19.57
N VAL A 796 -25.29 -17.11 20.77
CA VAL A 796 -24.67 -16.78 22.05
C VAL A 796 -23.87 -17.98 22.54
N ASN A 797 -22.60 -17.78 22.84
CA ASN A 797 -21.74 -18.78 23.45
C ASN A 797 -21.84 -18.69 24.99
N PRO A 798 -22.47 -19.66 25.68
CA PRO A 798 -22.63 -19.62 27.11
C PRO A 798 -21.32 -19.88 27.87
N ASN A 799 -20.34 -20.52 27.19
CA ASN A 799 -19.08 -20.93 27.78
C ASN A 799 -17.96 -19.90 27.62
N HIS A 800 -18.24 -18.72 27.02
CA HIS A 800 -17.21 -17.69 26.88
C HIS A 800 -16.69 -17.26 28.26
N LEU A 801 -15.38 -17.00 28.35
CA LEU A 801 -14.79 -16.35 29.50
C LEU A 801 -15.07 -14.84 29.45
N PRO A 802 -15.22 -14.19 30.62
CA PRO A 802 -15.17 -12.72 30.64
C PRO A 802 -13.82 -12.26 30.12
N ARG A 803 -13.75 -11.00 29.67
CA ARG A 803 -12.50 -10.46 29.11
C ARG A 803 -11.39 -10.31 30.17
N ALA A 804 -11.75 -10.28 31.46
CA ALA A 804 -10.82 -10.36 32.58
C ALA A 804 -11.29 -11.42 33.61
N TRP A 805 -10.40 -12.29 34.07
CA TRP A 805 -10.70 -13.33 35.02
C TRP A 805 -9.51 -13.68 35.91
N ILE A 806 -9.75 -14.37 37.01
CA ILE A 806 -8.74 -14.78 37.99
C ILE A 806 -8.43 -16.27 37.84
N VAL A 807 -7.14 -16.66 37.96
CA VAL A 807 -6.68 -18.04 37.92
C VAL A 807 -5.67 -18.28 39.05
N HIS A 808 -5.81 -19.41 39.78
CA HIS A 808 -4.93 -19.77 40.87
C HIS A 808 -3.93 -20.89 40.55
N ARG A 809 -3.99 -21.46 39.36
CA ARG A 809 -3.04 -22.48 38.90
C ARG A 809 -2.25 -21.96 37.70
N ILE A 810 -0.93 -21.96 37.80
CA ILE A 810 -0.03 -21.46 36.78
C ILE A 810 0.92 -22.57 36.36
N GLU A 811 1.05 -22.77 35.06
CA GLU A 811 2.14 -23.54 34.46
C GLU A 811 3.16 -22.58 33.87
N HIS A 812 4.41 -22.76 34.22
CA HIS A 812 5.51 -21.91 33.79
C HIS A 812 6.20 -22.48 32.53
N PHE A 813 6.41 -21.63 31.58
CA PHE A 813 7.20 -21.89 30.38
C PHE A 813 8.36 -20.89 30.27
N LEU A 814 9.53 -21.35 29.86
CA LEU A 814 10.61 -20.46 29.48
C LEU A 814 10.24 -19.70 28.19
N PRO A 815 10.68 -18.45 28.01
CA PRO A 815 10.50 -17.72 26.75
C PRO A 815 11.06 -18.53 25.60
N LEU A 816 10.44 -18.39 24.42
CA LEU A 816 10.93 -19.04 23.22
C LEU A 816 12.34 -18.55 22.87
N ALA A 817 13.29 -19.48 22.75
CA ALA A 817 14.65 -19.19 22.29
C ALA A 817 14.70 -18.74 20.81
N SER A 818 13.71 -19.16 20.01
CA SER A 818 13.60 -18.83 18.60
C SER A 818 12.19 -18.38 18.24
N GLN A 819 12.08 -17.33 17.42
CA GLN A 819 10.83 -16.85 16.83
C GLN A 819 10.54 -17.51 15.45
N ALA A 820 11.22 -18.62 15.14
CA ALA A 820 10.92 -19.40 13.95
C ALA A 820 9.44 -19.87 13.94
N PRO A 821 8.75 -19.84 12.81
CA PRO A 821 7.32 -20.18 12.72
C PRO A 821 6.98 -21.55 13.32
N ALA A 822 7.85 -22.54 13.14
CA ALA A 822 7.66 -23.89 13.69
C ALA A 822 7.72 -23.93 15.22
N ALA A 823 8.69 -23.21 15.84
CA ALA A 823 8.83 -23.13 17.27
C ALA A 823 7.64 -22.40 17.92
N VAL A 824 7.18 -21.32 17.30
CA VAL A 824 6.00 -20.57 17.74
C VAL A 824 4.74 -21.46 17.64
N GLU A 825 4.58 -22.22 16.55
CA GLU A 825 3.44 -23.12 16.34
C GLU A 825 3.46 -24.27 17.37
N GLN A 826 4.60 -24.90 17.58
CA GLN A 826 4.77 -25.98 18.55
C GLN A 826 4.43 -25.49 19.96
N ARG A 827 4.99 -24.35 20.41
CA ARG A 827 4.68 -23.77 21.71
C ARG A 827 3.20 -23.44 21.85
N THR A 828 2.58 -22.90 20.83
CA THR A 828 1.14 -22.57 20.85
C THR A 828 0.30 -23.84 20.98
N ARG A 829 0.70 -24.92 20.33
CA ARG A 829 0.04 -26.23 20.45
C ARG A 829 0.20 -26.81 21.86
N GLU A 830 1.39 -26.72 22.44
CA GLU A 830 1.65 -27.16 23.82
C GLU A 830 0.81 -26.40 24.86
N VAL A 831 0.57 -25.11 24.61
CA VAL A 831 -0.24 -24.25 25.46
C VAL A 831 -1.74 -24.59 25.37
N LEU A 832 -2.27 -24.70 24.14
CA LEU A 832 -3.71 -24.88 23.90
C LEU A 832 -4.17 -26.33 23.96
N PHE A 833 -3.38 -27.24 23.41
CA PHE A 833 -3.73 -28.65 23.19
C PHE A 833 -2.56 -29.56 23.60
N PRO A 834 -2.27 -29.67 24.92
CA PRO A 834 -1.31 -30.64 25.41
C PRO A 834 -1.77 -32.08 25.09
N LYS A 835 -0.89 -33.08 25.34
CA LYS A 835 -1.14 -34.49 24.96
C LYS A 835 -2.44 -35.08 25.53
N LEU A 836 -2.96 -34.52 26.60
CA LEU A 836 -4.18 -34.98 27.30
C LEU A 836 -5.49 -34.30 26.83
N GLY A 837 -5.47 -33.58 25.75
CA GLY A 837 -6.64 -32.84 25.18
C GLY A 837 -6.56 -31.32 25.37
N PRO A 838 -7.63 -30.59 25.07
CA PRO A 838 -7.66 -29.14 25.21
C PRO A 838 -7.47 -28.73 26.67
N ARG A 839 -6.60 -27.75 26.93
CA ARG A 839 -6.37 -27.19 28.25
C ARG A 839 -7.58 -26.38 28.70
N ASP A 840 -8.05 -26.59 29.93
CA ASP A 840 -9.02 -25.68 30.53
C ASP A 840 -8.31 -24.42 31.05
N LEU A 841 -8.35 -23.38 30.25
CA LEU A 841 -7.70 -22.10 30.55
C LEU A 841 -8.51 -21.23 31.55
N ARG A 842 -9.66 -21.70 32.02
CA ARG A 842 -10.38 -21.12 33.18
C ARG A 842 -9.67 -21.45 34.49
N GLU A 843 -9.18 -22.67 34.61
CA GLU A 843 -8.55 -23.17 35.84
C GLU A 843 -7.03 -23.03 35.82
N VAL A 844 -6.39 -23.20 34.68
CA VAL A 844 -4.94 -23.24 34.54
C VAL A 844 -4.47 -22.24 33.49
N ALA A 845 -3.70 -21.26 33.92
CA ALA A 845 -3.03 -20.36 32.99
C ALA A 845 -1.57 -20.78 32.72
N THR A 846 -1.09 -20.52 31.49
CA THR A 846 0.34 -20.68 31.19
C THR A 846 1.02 -19.33 31.18
N VAL A 847 2.23 -19.23 31.73
CA VAL A 847 3.01 -17.98 31.80
C VAL A 847 4.40 -18.21 31.20
N GLU A 848 4.77 -17.35 30.24
CA GLU A 848 6.13 -17.36 29.68
C GLU A 848 6.99 -16.29 30.38
N SER A 849 8.00 -16.73 31.16
CA SER A 849 8.92 -15.84 31.88
C SER A 849 10.31 -16.46 32.01
N ALA A 850 11.35 -15.62 31.95
CA ALA A 850 12.74 -16.05 32.17
C ALA A 850 13.03 -16.46 33.60
N VAL A 851 12.27 -15.93 34.55
CA VAL A 851 12.35 -16.26 35.97
C VAL A 851 11.17 -17.15 36.30
N PRO A 852 11.37 -18.26 37.06
CA PRO A 852 10.27 -19.09 37.53
C PRO A 852 9.24 -18.27 38.30
N VAL A 853 8.01 -18.34 37.85
CA VAL A 853 6.86 -17.69 38.48
C VAL A 853 6.10 -18.75 39.25
N SER A 854 6.04 -18.64 40.59
CA SER A 854 5.22 -19.51 41.48
C SER A 854 4.28 -18.63 42.29
N LEU A 855 3.05 -19.07 42.44
CA LEU A 855 2.13 -18.53 43.44
C LEU A 855 2.49 -19.17 44.76
N ASN A 856 3.26 -18.49 45.63
CA ASN A 856 3.50 -18.96 46.98
C ASN A 856 2.18 -18.87 47.77
N LEU A 857 1.49 -20.00 47.84
CA LEU A 857 0.32 -20.22 48.71
C LEU A 857 0.79 -20.40 50.13
N GLY A 858 0.90 -19.33 50.92
CA GLY A 858 0.98 -19.36 52.32
C GLY A 858 2.31 -19.07 53.03
N ARG A 859 2.39 -17.94 53.63
CA ARG A 859 2.68 -17.51 55.01
C ARG A 859 2.87 -15.99 54.97
N ALA A 860 2.09 -15.32 55.80
CA ALA A 860 2.38 -13.96 56.19
C ALA A 860 3.77 -13.93 56.85
N ALA A 861 4.77 -13.46 56.15
CA ALA A 861 6.07 -13.10 56.66
C ALA A 861 6.55 -11.86 55.94
N GLY A 862 6.88 -10.86 56.76
CA GLY A 862 7.20 -9.51 56.38
C GLY A 862 8.25 -9.34 55.26
N ASN A 863 8.10 -8.22 54.65
CA ASN A 863 9.11 -7.42 53.95
C ASN A 863 10.44 -8.07 53.66
N ASN A 864 10.62 -8.51 52.42
CA ASN A 864 11.87 -8.37 51.64
C ASN A 864 11.74 -9.14 50.33
N LEU A 865 11.32 -8.43 49.31
CA LEU A 865 11.57 -8.83 47.92
C LEU A 865 12.82 -8.09 47.47
N PRO A 866 13.83 -8.74 46.88
CA PRO A 866 15.02 -8.07 46.42
C PRO A 866 14.66 -7.17 45.22
N VAL A 867 14.98 -5.89 45.37
CA VAL A 867 14.97 -4.91 44.30
C VAL A 867 16.10 -5.27 43.31
N GLY A 868 15.76 -5.89 42.23
CA GLY A 868 16.69 -6.14 41.13
C GLY A 868 17.12 -4.82 40.47
N ARG A 869 18.42 -4.49 40.56
CA ARG A 869 19.04 -3.41 39.81
C ARG A 869 18.94 -3.67 38.30
N PRO A 870 18.93 -2.63 37.46
CA PRO A 870 18.90 -2.81 36.03
C PRO A 870 20.19 -3.52 35.55
N PHE A 871 20.02 -4.53 34.75
CA PHE A 871 21.07 -5.35 34.16
C PHE A 871 21.91 -4.52 33.20
N GLN A 872 23.16 -4.28 33.52
CA GLN A 872 24.20 -3.83 32.65
C GLN A 872 24.75 -5.06 31.92
N ALA A 873 24.75 -5.03 30.59
CA ALA A 873 25.26 -6.12 29.79
C ALA A 873 26.79 -6.17 29.89
N ASP A 874 27.33 -7.23 30.49
CA ASP A 874 28.75 -7.57 30.37
C ASP A 874 28.98 -8.41 29.10
N ARG A 875 29.92 -7.97 28.33
CA ARG A 875 30.52 -8.71 27.22
C ARG A 875 31.55 -9.66 27.80
N ASP A 876 31.65 -10.82 27.18
CA ASP A 876 32.72 -11.86 27.25
C ASP A 876 32.37 -13.12 28.05
N GLY A 877 32.41 -14.26 27.32
CA GLY A 877 32.48 -15.57 27.93
C GLY A 877 31.79 -16.71 27.18
N LEU A 878 32.46 -17.30 26.24
CA LEU A 878 32.15 -18.59 25.60
C LEU A 878 31.97 -19.71 26.65
N GLY A 879 30.72 -20.21 26.80
CA GLY A 879 30.40 -21.40 27.58
C GLY A 879 29.26 -22.15 26.94
N ARG A 880 29.48 -23.34 26.41
CA ARG A 880 28.45 -24.27 25.88
C ARG A 880 27.46 -24.65 27.01
N PRO A 881 26.15 -24.57 26.81
CA PRO A 881 25.21 -25.17 27.74
C PRO A 881 24.94 -26.63 27.38
N SER A 882 25.22 -27.51 28.32
CA SER A 882 24.75 -28.90 28.31
C SER A 882 23.23 -28.97 28.47
N TYR A 883 22.61 -29.80 27.63
CA TYR A 883 21.20 -30.15 27.74
C TYR A 883 20.85 -30.81 29.08
N ILE A 884 20.02 -30.14 29.87
CA ILE A 884 19.31 -30.80 30.98
C ILE A 884 17.84 -30.91 30.55
N LYS A 885 17.44 -32.13 30.18
CA LYS A 885 16.05 -32.56 30.18
C LYS A 885 15.60 -32.69 31.63
N SER A 886 14.76 -31.76 32.11
CA SER A 886 13.95 -32.05 33.28
C SER A 886 12.60 -31.36 33.19
N SER A 887 11.62 -32.09 32.68
CA SER A 887 10.21 -31.88 32.99
C SER A 887 9.97 -32.41 34.41
N LYS A 888 10.16 -31.60 35.43
CA LYS A 888 9.64 -31.92 36.77
C LYS A 888 8.26 -31.29 36.89
N LEU A 889 7.26 -32.12 36.72
CA LEU A 889 5.90 -31.89 37.25
C LEU A 889 6.00 -31.83 38.77
N LEU A 890 5.75 -30.67 39.36
CA LEU A 890 5.54 -30.52 40.80
C LEU A 890 4.13 -31.01 41.12
N PRO A 891 3.94 -31.87 42.18
CA PRO A 891 2.64 -32.41 42.48
C PRO A 891 1.66 -31.34 42.95
N ALA A 892 0.43 -31.41 42.44
CA ALA A 892 -0.67 -30.54 42.83
C ALA A 892 -1.07 -30.79 44.27
N ALA A 893 -0.76 -29.86 45.15
CA ALA A 893 -1.33 -29.86 46.53
C ALA A 893 -2.80 -29.43 46.44
N ARG A 894 -3.72 -30.36 46.72
CA ARG A 894 -5.13 -30.05 46.96
C ARG A 894 -5.24 -29.29 48.30
N LEU A 895 -5.69 -28.05 48.27
CA LEU A 895 -6.12 -27.30 49.45
C LEU A 895 -7.56 -27.61 49.76
N ALA A 896 -7.81 -27.91 51.09
CA ALA A 896 -9.13 -28.11 51.66
C ALA A 896 -9.97 -26.82 51.48
N ALA A 897 -11.21 -27.00 51.03
CA ALA A 897 -12.17 -25.94 50.80
C ALA A 897 -12.67 -25.38 52.15
N SER A 898 -12.21 -24.19 52.49
CA SER A 898 -13.02 -23.21 53.22
C SER A 898 -13.84 -22.43 52.21
N SER A 899 -15.13 -22.20 52.46
CA SER A 899 -16.04 -21.45 51.60
C SER A 899 -15.36 -20.18 51.10
N PRO A 900 -15.14 -20.00 49.82
CA PRO A 900 -14.44 -18.84 49.34
C PRO A 900 -15.33 -17.59 49.48
N ALA A 901 -14.82 -16.54 50.10
CA ALA A 901 -15.34 -15.20 49.87
C ALA A 901 -15.48 -15.01 48.36
N ALA A 902 -16.64 -14.53 47.92
CA ALA A 902 -16.96 -14.45 46.47
C ALA A 902 -15.92 -13.56 45.76
N GLU A 903 -15.02 -14.19 44.97
CA GLU A 903 -14.03 -13.49 44.17
C GLU A 903 -14.74 -12.70 43.04
N SER A 904 -14.23 -11.52 42.74
CA SER A 904 -14.76 -10.70 41.68
C SER A 904 -13.66 -10.15 40.80
N CYS A 905 -13.92 -10.08 39.49
CA CYS A 905 -13.02 -9.48 38.52
C CYS A 905 -13.85 -8.83 37.45
N ARG A 906 -13.78 -7.49 37.34
CA ARG A 906 -14.56 -6.75 36.34
C ARG A 906 -13.77 -5.61 35.76
N ILE A 907 -13.99 -5.34 34.45
CA ILE A 907 -13.47 -4.18 33.76
C ILE A 907 -14.39 -2.99 34.06
N VAL A 908 -13.81 -1.93 34.63
CA VAL A 908 -14.54 -0.69 34.98
C VAL A 908 -14.27 0.47 34.04
N VAL A 909 -13.12 0.46 33.33
CA VAL A 909 -12.80 1.38 32.24
C VAL A 909 -12.29 0.57 31.07
N ASP A 910 -12.89 0.78 29.90
CA ASP A 910 -12.52 0.12 28.64
C ASP A 910 -12.34 1.16 27.54
N GLU A 911 -11.22 1.85 27.56
CA GLU A 911 -10.81 2.82 26.54
C GLU A 911 -9.72 2.22 25.64
N PRO A 912 -9.55 2.69 24.40
CA PRO A 912 -8.56 2.13 23.47
C PRO A 912 -7.14 2.02 24.04
N GLN A 913 -6.72 3.00 24.84
CA GLN A 913 -5.35 3.06 25.37
C GLN A 913 -5.28 2.89 26.89
N ARG A 914 -6.43 2.61 27.54
CA ARG A 914 -6.53 2.46 29.00
C ARG A 914 -7.58 1.42 29.37
N VAL A 915 -7.17 0.39 30.09
CA VAL A 915 -8.09 -0.61 30.64
C VAL A 915 -7.90 -0.66 32.14
N GLU A 916 -8.99 -0.51 32.91
CA GLU A 916 -8.97 -0.63 34.36
C GLU A 916 -9.81 -1.82 34.83
N ILE A 917 -9.24 -2.60 35.70
CA ILE A 917 -9.86 -3.80 36.24
C ILE A 917 -9.92 -3.68 37.77
N GLU A 918 -11.09 -3.90 38.35
CA GLU A 918 -11.26 -4.14 39.78
C GLU A 918 -11.28 -5.64 40.03
N ALA A 919 -10.38 -6.11 40.89
CA ALA A 919 -10.28 -7.51 41.25
C ALA A 919 -10.23 -7.67 42.75
N GLU A 920 -10.99 -8.66 43.28
CA GLU A 920 -10.98 -9.08 44.66
C GLU A 920 -10.59 -10.55 44.70
N LEU A 921 -9.43 -10.84 45.30
CA LEU A 921 -8.85 -12.17 45.39
C LEU A 921 -8.89 -12.71 46.80
N SER A 922 -9.35 -13.95 46.97
CA SER A 922 -9.34 -14.67 48.24
C SER A 922 -7.95 -15.20 48.62
N CYS A 923 -7.15 -15.56 47.62
CA CYS A 923 -5.76 -15.96 47.75
C CYS A 923 -4.93 -15.39 46.61
N ALA A 924 -3.59 -15.59 46.66
CA ALA A 924 -2.73 -15.11 45.56
C ALA A 924 -3.15 -15.74 44.24
N GLY A 925 -3.29 -14.90 43.22
CA GLY A 925 -3.81 -15.31 41.92
C GLY A 925 -3.22 -14.52 40.75
N LEU A 926 -3.43 -15.02 39.56
CA LEU A 926 -3.11 -14.35 38.28
C LEU A 926 -4.40 -13.76 37.74
N VAL A 927 -4.46 -12.45 37.59
CA VAL A 927 -5.51 -11.77 36.85
C VAL A 927 -5.12 -11.75 35.36
N VAL A 928 -5.91 -12.42 34.53
CA VAL A 928 -5.70 -12.54 33.10
C VAL A 928 -6.60 -11.53 32.40
N LEU A 929 -6.03 -10.75 31.46
CA LEU A 929 -6.76 -9.88 30.54
C LEU A 929 -6.64 -10.46 29.13
N SER A 930 -7.80 -10.77 28.52
CA SER A 930 -7.89 -11.36 27.17
C SER A 930 -7.56 -10.36 26.06
N ASP A 931 -6.52 -9.57 26.24
CA ASP A 931 -6.00 -8.62 25.26
C ASP A 931 -4.62 -9.04 24.78
N LEU A 932 -4.29 -8.71 23.52
CA LEU A 932 -3.03 -9.09 22.91
C LEU A 932 -1.83 -8.55 23.70
N PHE A 933 -0.92 -9.45 24.10
CA PHE A 933 0.36 -9.09 24.67
C PHE A 933 1.22 -8.37 23.62
N CYS A 934 1.51 -7.10 23.88
CA CYS A 934 2.25 -6.26 22.97
C CYS A 934 3.15 -5.28 23.75
N ALA A 935 4.32 -4.98 23.18
CA ALA A 935 5.21 -3.97 23.73
C ALA A 935 4.54 -2.57 23.70
N GLY A 936 4.81 -1.76 24.72
CA GLY A 936 4.23 -0.44 24.89
C GLY A 936 3.09 -0.37 25.90
N TRP A 937 2.59 -1.50 26.36
CA TRP A 937 1.68 -1.56 27.51
C TRP A 937 2.46 -1.56 28.82
N SER A 938 1.99 -0.81 29.79
CA SER A 938 2.43 -0.81 31.18
C SER A 938 1.24 -1.08 32.09
N VAL A 939 1.50 -1.58 33.30
CA VAL A 939 0.47 -1.82 34.30
C VAL A 939 0.89 -1.27 35.67
N GLU A 940 -0.02 -0.60 36.29
CA GLU A 940 0.07 -0.12 37.67
C GLU A 940 -1.03 -0.75 38.52
N VAL A 941 -0.71 -1.11 39.77
CA VAL A 941 -1.66 -1.70 40.70
C VAL A 941 -1.82 -0.79 41.90
N LEU A 942 -3.06 -0.44 42.18
CA LEU A 942 -3.48 0.29 43.38
C LEU A 942 -4.12 -0.70 44.34
N THR A 943 -3.60 -0.76 45.56
CA THR A 943 -4.16 -1.57 46.65
C THR A 943 -4.70 -0.63 47.73
N PRO A 944 -5.93 -0.80 48.23
CA PRO A 944 -6.48 0.03 49.27
C PRO A 944 -5.55 0.07 50.49
N GLY A 945 -5.31 1.27 51.05
CA GLY A 945 -4.40 1.48 52.17
C GLY A 945 -2.92 1.70 51.80
N VAL A 946 -2.56 1.60 50.52
CA VAL A 946 -1.22 1.93 50.00
C VAL A 946 -1.31 3.20 49.17
N SER A 947 -0.64 4.27 49.63
CA SER A 947 -0.76 5.61 49.03
C SER A 947 -0.12 5.76 47.63
N ALA A 948 0.67 4.79 47.17
CA ALA A 948 1.38 4.87 45.89
C ALA A 948 1.01 3.71 44.95
N SER A 949 0.75 4.01 43.68
CA SER A 949 0.63 2.99 42.64
C SER A 949 1.96 2.26 42.46
N ARG A 950 1.91 0.95 42.34
CA ARG A 950 3.09 0.10 42.12
C ARG A 950 3.14 -0.40 40.69
N PRO A 951 4.18 -0.11 39.91
CA PRO A 951 4.39 -0.72 38.59
C PRO A 951 4.70 -2.21 38.79
N VAL A 952 4.02 -3.05 38.04
CA VAL A 952 4.13 -4.52 38.07
C VAL A 952 4.43 -5.01 36.65
N PRO A 953 5.25 -6.06 36.44
CA PRO A 953 5.50 -6.59 35.10
C PRO A 953 4.24 -7.26 34.54
N ILE A 954 3.95 -6.98 33.26
CA ILE A 954 2.94 -7.70 32.50
C ILE A 954 3.53 -9.04 32.05
N LEU A 955 2.90 -10.14 32.43
CA LEU A 955 3.31 -11.48 32.06
C LEU A 955 2.62 -11.92 30.76
N ARG A 956 3.39 -12.53 29.86
CA ARG A 956 2.82 -13.18 28.68
C ARG A 956 2.08 -14.43 29.11
N THR A 957 0.76 -14.39 29.02
CA THR A 957 -0.15 -15.43 29.52
C THR A 957 -0.83 -16.11 28.34
N ASN A 958 -1.02 -17.43 28.44
CA ASN A 958 -1.71 -18.24 27.44
C ASN A 958 -1.22 -17.91 26.02
N ARG A 959 0.07 -17.71 25.86
CA ARG A 959 0.81 -17.41 24.65
C ARG A 959 0.63 -15.99 24.11
N ILE A 960 -0.58 -15.43 24.14
CA ILE A 960 -0.90 -14.16 23.46
C ILE A 960 -1.55 -13.12 24.37
N LEU A 961 -1.94 -13.48 25.59
CA LEU A 961 -2.70 -12.64 26.51
C LEU A 961 -1.79 -11.97 27.54
N ARG A 962 -2.39 -11.06 28.33
CA ARG A 962 -1.71 -10.33 29.42
C ARG A 962 -2.13 -10.91 30.75
N GLY A 963 -1.21 -10.99 31.69
CA GLY A 963 -1.50 -11.38 33.06
C GLY A 963 -0.70 -10.59 34.07
N VAL A 964 -1.26 -10.45 35.29
CA VAL A 964 -0.63 -9.82 36.45
C VAL A 964 -0.88 -10.66 37.69
N ILE A 965 0.18 -10.98 38.45
CA ILE A 965 0.07 -11.72 39.72
C ILE A 965 -0.19 -10.72 40.82
N LEU A 966 -1.20 -11.06 41.66
CA LEU A 966 -1.63 -10.24 42.76
C LEU A 966 -1.74 -11.08 44.05
N PRO A 967 -1.44 -10.50 45.23
CA PRO A 967 -1.73 -11.09 46.51
C PRO A 967 -3.24 -11.08 46.81
N PRO A 968 -3.71 -11.77 47.87
CA PRO A 968 -5.11 -11.68 48.28
C PRO A 968 -5.50 -10.23 48.61
N GLY A 969 -6.77 -9.89 48.40
CA GLY A 969 -7.35 -8.58 48.71
C GLY A 969 -7.95 -7.88 47.50
N ARG A 970 -8.35 -6.62 47.71
CA ARG A 970 -8.90 -5.76 46.63
C ARG A 970 -7.82 -5.01 45.95
N HIS A 971 -7.87 -5.00 44.60
CA HIS A 971 -6.90 -4.33 43.75
C HIS A 971 -7.60 -3.62 42.61
N ARG A 972 -7.06 -2.45 42.26
CA ARG A 972 -7.39 -1.78 40.98
C ARG A 972 -6.18 -1.81 40.07
N ILE A 973 -6.31 -2.48 38.96
CA ILE A 973 -5.26 -2.72 37.95
C ILE A 973 -5.47 -1.75 36.81
N ILE A 974 -4.48 -0.93 36.49
CA ILE A 974 -4.55 0.09 35.44
C ILE A 974 -3.55 -0.23 34.34
N TYR A 975 -4.03 -0.71 33.22
CA TYR A 975 -3.24 -0.88 32.02
C TYR A 975 -3.24 0.42 31.21
N ALA A 976 -2.06 0.87 30.74
CA ALA A 976 -1.91 2.04 29.90
C ALA A 976 -0.98 1.76 28.71
N TYR A 977 -1.40 2.18 27.50
CA TYR A 977 -0.60 2.02 26.29
C TYR A 977 0.25 3.28 26.03
N ARG A 978 1.56 3.15 26.23
CA ARG A 978 2.53 4.23 26.09
C ARG A 978 3.75 3.78 25.28
N PRO A 979 3.63 3.59 23.95
CA PRO A 979 4.70 3.05 23.14
C PRO A 979 5.86 4.05 23.00
N THR A 980 7.00 3.76 23.60
CA THR A 980 8.20 4.63 23.63
C THR A 980 8.65 5.04 22.24
N ARG A 981 8.55 4.12 21.26
CA ARG A 981 8.96 4.40 19.86
C ARG A 981 8.07 5.43 19.18
N PHE A 982 6.80 5.52 19.57
CA PHE A 982 5.93 6.60 19.11
C PHE A 982 6.39 7.96 19.62
N TYR A 983 6.64 8.10 20.92
CA TYR A 983 7.06 9.38 21.50
C TYR A 983 8.40 9.83 20.97
N LEU A 984 9.37 8.90 20.85
CA LEU A 984 10.66 9.20 20.22
C LEU A 984 10.49 9.63 18.75
N GLY A 985 9.68 8.90 18.00
CA GLY A 985 9.38 9.22 16.60
C GLY A 985 8.68 10.56 16.46
N ALA A 986 7.75 10.89 17.34
CA ALA A 986 7.04 12.17 17.36
C ALA A 986 8.00 13.33 17.64
N ALA A 987 8.90 13.20 18.61
CA ALA A 987 9.92 14.20 18.89
C ALA A 987 10.85 14.44 17.69
N VAL A 988 11.37 13.37 17.07
CA VAL A 988 12.22 13.46 15.87
C VAL A 988 11.46 14.11 14.71
N SER A 989 10.23 13.67 14.46
CA SER A 989 9.41 14.24 13.36
C SER A 989 9.10 15.71 13.60
N LEU A 990 8.72 16.10 14.81
CA LEU A 990 8.41 17.49 15.16
C LEU A 990 9.61 18.40 14.94
N LEU A 991 10.78 18.02 15.44
CA LEU A 991 12.02 18.78 15.26
C LEU A 991 12.38 18.90 13.76
N ALA A 992 12.22 17.82 13.00
CA ALA A 992 12.48 17.83 11.56
C ALA A 992 11.49 18.74 10.80
N TRP A 993 10.20 18.72 11.13
CA TRP A 993 9.19 19.59 10.52
C TRP A 993 9.46 21.07 10.86
N VAL A 994 9.79 21.39 12.12
CA VAL A 994 10.18 22.76 12.53
C VAL A 994 11.41 23.22 11.75
N GLY A 995 12.42 22.36 11.59
CA GLY A 995 13.63 22.65 10.80
C GLY A 995 13.32 22.94 9.32
N VAL A 996 12.48 22.13 8.68
CA VAL A 996 12.09 22.33 7.28
C VAL A 996 11.26 23.61 7.11
N ILE A 997 10.25 23.84 7.95
CA ILE A 997 9.40 25.03 7.90
C ILE A 997 10.22 26.30 8.17
N GLY A 998 11.08 26.28 9.19
CA GLY A 998 11.97 27.40 9.51
C GLY A 998 12.97 27.73 8.38
N GLY A 999 13.51 26.69 7.74
CA GLY A 999 14.37 26.85 6.56
C GLY A 999 13.65 27.46 5.35
N LEU A 1000 12.40 27.06 5.12
CA LEU A 1000 11.55 27.65 4.07
C LEU A 1000 11.20 29.11 4.37
N TRP A 1001 10.86 29.41 5.63
CA TRP A 1001 10.55 30.77 6.10
C TRP A 1001 11.72 31.74 5.92
N LYS A 1002 12.92 31.36 6.35
CA LYS A 1002 14.15 32.15 6.14
C LYS A 1002 14.42 32.40 4.65
N ARG A 1003 14.18 31.44 3.76
CA ARG A 1003 14.32 31.62 2.31
C ARG A 1003 13.28 32.58 1.75
N TYR A 1004 12.03 32.49 2.20
CA TYR A 1004 10.97 33.42 1.84
C TYR A 1004 11.33 34.84 2.21
N GLN A 1005 11.75 35.10 3.45
CA GLN A 1005 12.18 36.43 3.95
C GLN A 1005 13.34 37.01 3.13
N ARG A 1006 14.35 36.18 2.78
CA ARG A 1006 15.46 36.61 1.93
C ARG A 1006 14.99 37.02 0.53
N ARG A 1007 14.03 36.31 -0.07
CA ARG A 1007 13.47 36.68 -1.38
C ARG A 1007 12.65 37.95 -1.35
N VAL A 1008 11.84 38.14 -0.34
CA VAL A 1008 11.04 39.37 -0.12
C VAL A 1008 11.98 40.56 0.13
N GLY A 1009 13.01 40.40 0.95
CA GLY A 1009 14.00 41.44 1.21
C GLY A 1009 14.86 41.82 0.00
N GLN A 1010 15.12 40.88 -0.94
CA GLN A 1010 15.78 41.19 -2.22
C GLN A 1010 14.84 41.86 -3.23
N ALA A 1011 13.56 41.49 -3.26
CA ALA A 1011 12.57 42.10 -4.13
C ALA A 1011 12.17 43.54 -3.65
N GLY A 1012 12.39 43.85 -2.40
CA GLY A 1012 12.19 45.23 -1.85
C GLY A 1012 13.40 46.15 -2.02
N ARG A 1013 14.56 45.63 -2.47
CA ARG A 1013 15.77 46.42 -2.76
C ARG A 1013 16.02 46.63 -4.26
N SER A 1014 15.24 45.97 -5.13
CA SER A 1014 15.18 46.18 -6.58
C SER A 1014 13.87 46.94 -6.94
#